data_11c0173ae7d7a8d597e6256740eac6e0
#
_entry.id   11c0173ae7d7a8d597e6256740eac6e0
#
_cell.length_a   1.000
_cell.length_b   1.000
_cell.length_c   1.000
_cell.angle_alpha   90.00
_cell.angle_beta   90.00
_cell.angle_gamma   90.00
#
_symmetry.space_group_name_H-M   'P 1'
#
loop_
_entity.id
_entity.type
_entity.pdbx_description
1 polymer ?
#
loop_
_entity_poly.entity_id
_entity_poly.type
_entity_poly.pdbx_seq_one_letter_code
_entity_poly.pdbx_strand_id
1 'polypeptide(L)'
;MRSTRSLVALLILATVPLVSSQARQPQRPMTLIDLLNVPSLSDPRLSPDGRQMLYVLARADWKANRRIGQVWRANADGSAAVQLTTGANEASSPRWSPDGTTIAFVARRDAPQPQVHVMSNGGGEARQLTRHATGVSNPSWSPDGTFIYFTATDPKTDQERAREADTGDVYAFGESRQEHLWRVGVANGAEQRLTSGDYSIQAYQLSRDGRQIAVDRAPGPLQEDSANGDVGVMAASGGEIRRLAGPTFREGGAELSPDNSQVLFRAHANERLEGYYNDRLFLIPAKGGAHKALKLPHQVLDAHWSKDGKSIFILANLGVHTELFEVDPATEAMRQLTDGQHAIRSWAFHAATNQHVFAIDEAANPGDVWRLPAGGGQPVRVTRLFDYLARDYKLPRQEKVEWKGADGVMVEGLLFYPLDYVQGRRYPLVEQDHGVTFSSNSFGFGRWSDYPQVLAARGYAVLQVNPRGVAGYGDAYLRDMVGHYFKNAHLDVLAGIDHVIKIGIADPDRLIKMGWSAGGTMTNKLITFTDRFKAASSGAGVANFVSLYAQSDVRYYRTPWFGGTPWQKDAPTDLYWEHSPLKDIAKAKTPTLILVGESDVRVPMAQSVELYRALKSNGVPTRMYVAPGEPHGWRELRHQLFKMNVELDWFERHALGREYTWEKPPPGEDATARRSPSDPVR
;
A
#
# COMPACT_ATOMS: atom_id res chain seq x y z
N MET A 1 -51.20 13.79 -83.92
CA MET A 1 -50.20 12.94 -83.22
C MET A 1 -49.50 13.71 -82.15
N ARG A 2 -49.89 13.60 -80.91
CA ARG A 2 -49.24 14.26 -79.78
C ARG A 2 -48.77 13.18 -78.81
N SER A 3 -47.45 13.08 -78.57
CA SER A 3 -46.84 12.12 -77.64
C SER A 3 -46.81 12.73 -76.29
N THR A 4 -47.45 12.09 -75.31
CA THR A 4 -47.37 12.38 -73.86
C THR A 4 -46.18 11.65 -73.28
N ARG A 5 -45.22 12.39 -72.72
CA ARG A 5 -44.11 11.86 -71.88
C ARG A 5 -44.57 11.89 -70.43
N SER A 6 -44.68 10.71 -69.80
CA SER A 6 -44.87 10.57 -68.33
C SER A 6 -43.56 10.70 -67.61
N LEU A 7 -43.44 11.68 -66.69
CA LEU A 7 -42.34 11.78 -65.73
C LEU A 7 -42.68 10.87 -64.51
N VAL A 8 -41.85 9.89 -64.24
CA VAL A 8 -41.85 9.13 -63.00
C VAL A 8 -40.92 9.80 -62.02
N ALA A 9 -41.45 10.39 -60.95
CA ALA A 9 -40.68 10.95 -59.86
C ALA A 9 -40.34 9.83 -58.86
N LEU A 10 -39.06 9.50 -58.70
CA LEU A 10 -38.54 8.57 -57.70
C LEU A 10 -38.40 9.32 -56.37
N LEU A 11 -39.26 9.03 -55.39
CA LEU A 11 -39.09 9.47 -54.00
C LEU A 11 -38.06 8.57 -53.32
N ILE A 12 -36.85 9.10 -53.06
CA ILE A 12 -35.87 8.45 -52.20
C ILE A 12 -36.23 8.79 -50.74
N LEU A 13 -36.83 7.84 -50.01
CA LEU A 13 -36.95 7.95 -48.55
C LEU A 13 -35.56 7.72 -47.91
N ALA A 14 -34.92 8.78 -47.43
CA ALA A 14 -33.75 8.70 -46.58
C ALA A 14 -34.18 8.21 -45.20
N THR A 15 -33.95 6.97 -44.87
CA THR A 15 -34.06 6.47 -43.48
C THR A 15 -32.89 6.99 -42.67
N VAL A 16 -33.13 8.01 -41.87
CA VAL A 16 -32.19 8.45 -40.81
C VAL A 16 -32.24 7.38 -39.71
N PRO A 17 -31.13 6.71 -39.36
CA PRO A 17 -31.14 5.81 -38.23
C PRO A 17 -31.37 6.63 -36.94
N LEU A 18 -32.48 6.40 -36.28
CA LEU A 18 -32.71 6.87 -34.91
C LEU A 18 -31.66 6.17 -34.03
N VAL A 19 -30.55 6.89 -33.75
CA VAL A 19 -29.66 6.54 -32.65
C VAL A 19 -30.47 6.74 -31.38
N SER A 20 -31.02 5.67 -30.83
CA SER A 20 -31.65 5.66 -29.54
C SER A 20 -30.58 6.08 -28.53
N SER A 21 -30.60 7.32 -28.04
CA SER A 21 -29.85 7.72 -26.86
C SER A 21 -30.40 6.89 -25.69
N GLN A 22 -29.70 5.83 -25.33
CA GLN A 22 -29.99 5.15 -24.06
C GLN A 22 -29.97 6.22 -22.98
N ALA A 23 -31.12 6.47 -22.37
CA ALA A 23 -31.22 7.40 -21.26
C ALA A 23 -30.21 6.99 -20.19
N ARG A 24 -29.31 7.90 -19.85
CA ARG A 24 -28.25 7.69 -18.86
C ARG A 24 -28.92 7.30 -17.55
N GLN A 25 -28.62 6.11 -17.02
CA GLN A 25 -29.14 5.72 -15.71
C GLN A 25 -28.68 6.76 -14.67
N PRO A 26 -29.56 7.18 -13.74
CA PRO A 26 -29.20 8.12 -12.71
C PRO A 26 -28.10 7.50 -11.82
N GLN A 27 -27.11 8.32 -11.45
CA GLN A 27 -26.07 7.91 -10.51
C GLN A 27 -26.70 7.43 -9.19
N ARG A 28 -26.19 6.36 -8.64
CA ARG A 28 -26.63 5.81 -7.35
C ARG A 28 -25.51 5.86 -6.30
N PRO A 29 -25.83 5.81 -5.01
CA PRO A 29 -24.85 5.63 -3.95
C PRO A 29 -24.06 4.31 -4.14
N MET A 30 -22.79 4.29 -3.73
CA MET A 30 -21.94 3.10 -3.75
C MET A 30 -22.27 2.20 -2.56
N THR A 31 -22.34 0.90 -2.80
CA THR A 31 -22.51 -0.16 -1.79
C THR A 31 -21.16 -0.75 -1.39
N LEU A 32 -21.13 -1.60 -0.35
CA LEU A 32 -19.93 -2.34 0.06
C LEU A 32 -19.44 -3.29 -1.05
N ILE A 33 -20.38 -3.93 -1.73
CA ILE A 33 -20.08 -4.84 -2.86
C ILE A 33 -19.47 -4.05 -4.03
N ASP A 34 -20.03 -2.87 -4.34
CA ASP A 34 -19.48 -2.01 -5.39
C ASP A 34 -18.03 -1.63 -5.08
N LEU A 35 -17.75 -1.20 -3.84
CA LEU A 35 -16.39 -0.87 -3.42
C LEU A 35 -15.42 -2.05 -3.54
N LEU A 36 -15.83 -3.23 -3.10
CA LEU A 36 -15.01 -4.44 -3.21
C LEU A 36 -14.79 -4.87 -4.66
N ASN A 37 -15.69 -4.54 -5.57
CA ASN A 37 -15.57 -4.83 -6.99
C ASN A 37 -14.73 -3.81 -7.77
N VAL A 38 -14.37 -2.67 -7.17
CA VAL A 38 -13.45 -1.72 -7.82
C VAL A 38 -12.10 -2.40 -8.05
N PRO A 39 -11.62 -2.52 -9.30
CA PRO A 39 -10.32 -3.12 -9.57
C PRO A 39 -9.18 -2.30 -8.95
N SER A 40 -8.01 -2.92 -8.78
CA SER A 40 -6.78 -2.20 -8.46
C SER A 40 -5.76 -2.35 -9.58
N LEU A 41 -5.17 -1.23 -10.00
CA LEU A 41 -4.12 -1.18 -10.99
C LEU A 41 -2.77 -1.01 -10.28
N SER A 42 -1.74 -1.74 -10.74
CA SER A 42 -0.39 -1.64 -10.21
C SER A 42 0.67 -1.93 -11.27
N ASP A 43 1.92 -1.63 -10.94
CA ASP A 43 3.13 -1.93 -11.70
C ASP A 43 3.08 -1.51 -13.20
N PRO A 44 2.75 -0.22 -13.51
CA PRO A 44 2.76 0.26 -14.90
C PRO A 44 4.19 0.35 -15.43
N ARG A 45 4.45 -0.22 -16.63
CA ARG A 45 5.78 -0.30 -17.25
C ARG A 45 5.72 0.04 -18.74
N LEU A 46 6.37 1.12 -19.15
CA LEU A 46 6.53 1.42 -20.58
C LEU A 46 7.45 0.41 -21.28
N SER A 47 7.15 0.11 -22.54
CA SER A 47 8.06 -0.63 -23.42
C SER A 47 9.34 0.17 -23.69
N PRO A 48 10.46 -0.48 -24.05
CA PRO A 48 11.73 0.20 -24.32
C PRO A 48 11.61 1.34 -25.34
N ASP A 49 10.73 1.22 -26.33
CA ASP A 49 10.44 2.25 -27.33
C ASP A 49 9.38 3.28 -26.89
N GLY A 50 8.77 3.09 -25.71
CA GLY A 50 7.74 3.97 -25.15
C GLY A 50 6.38 3.92 -25.83
N ARG A 51 6.15 2.97 -26.75
CA ARG A 51 4.90 2.88 -27.53
C ARG A 51 3.81 2.05 -26.87
N GLN A 52 4.19 1.13 -25.97
CA GLN A 52 3.28 0.25 -25.26
C GLN A 52 3.51 0.35 -23.76
N MET A 53 2.56 -0.16 -23.01
CA MET A 53 2.61 -0.21 -21.54
C MET A 53 2.07 -1.55 -21.06
N LEU A 54 2.76 -2.15 -20.09
CA LEU A 54 2.26 -3.24 -19.26
C LEU A 54 1.73 -2.70 -17.94
N TYR A 55 0.74 -3.36 -17.38
CA TYR A 55 0.27 -3.13 -16.01
C TYR A 55 -0.42 -4.39 -15.48
N VAL A 56 -0.56 -4.46 -14.16
CA VAL A 56 -1.36 -5.50 -13.50
C VAL A 56 -2.70 -4.91 -13.11
N LEU A 57 -3.80 -5.60 -13.48
CA LEU A 57 -5.14 -5.26 -13.05
C LEU A 57 -5.70 -6.41 -12.20
N ALA A 58 -5.90 -6.16 -10.92
CA ALA A 58 -6.46 -7.12 -9.99
C ALA A 58 -7.96 -6.88 -9.81
N ARG A 59 -8.77 -7.91 -10.04
CA ARG A 59 -10.23 -7.89 -9.92
C ARG A 59 -10.70 -8.81 -8.82
N ALA A 60 -11.82 -8.47 -8.21
CA ALA A 60 -12.50 -9.34 -7.25
C ALA A 60 -12.98 -10.62 -7.95
N ASP A 61 -12.62 -11.77 -7.41
CA ASP A 61 -13.15 -13.08 -7.74
C ASP A 61 -13.87 -13.65 -6.51
N TRP A 62 -15.17 -13.55 -6.48
CA TRP A 62 -15.99 -13.98 -5.33
C TRP A 62 -16.05 -15.51 -5.17
N LYS A 63 -15.78 -16.26 -6.26
CA LYS A 63 -15.65 -17.73 -6.21
C LYS A 63 -14.33 -18.13 -5.52
N ALA A 64 -13.23 -17.52 -5.93
CA ALA A 64 -11.92 -17.70 -5.30
C ALA A 64 -11.81 -16.96 -3.95
N ASN A 65 -12.80 -16.12 -3.61
CA ASN A 65 -12.86 -15.28 -2.41
C ASN A 65 -11.64 -14.36 -2.22
N ARG A 66 -11.05 -13.89 -3.32
CA ARG A 66 -9.85 -13.02 -3.31
C ARG A 66 -9.78 -12.16 -4.55
N ARG A 67 -8.87 -11.18 -4.55
CA ARG A 67 -8.51 -10.47 -5.78
C ARG A 67 -7.50 -11.28 -6.57
N ILE A 68 -7.66 -11.28 -7.90
CA ILE A 68 -6.76 -11.99 -8.83
C ILE A 68 -6.18 -10.96 -9.81
N GLY A 69 -4.86 -10.76 -9.72
CA GLY A 69 -4.09 -9.91 -10.62
C GLY A 69 -3.81 -10.62 -11.94
N GLN A 70 -3.99 -9.88 -13.05
CA GLN A 70 -3.63 -10.34 -14.38
C GLN A 70 -2.82 -9.28 -15.11
N VAL A 71 -1.90 -9.70 -15.97
CA VAL A 71 -1.06 -8.81 -16.78
C VAL A 71 -1.86 -8.33 -17.98
N TRP A 72 -1.84 -7.03 -18.20
CA TRP A 72 -2.45 -6.33 -19.32
C TRP A 72 -1.39 -5.57 -20.10
N ARG A 73 -1.63 -5.41 -21.40
CA ARG A 73 -0.86 -4.53 -22.29
C ARG A 73 -1.82 -3.56 -22.97
N ALA A 74 -1.37 -2.31 -23.12
CA ALA A 74 -2.04 -1.29 -23.94
C ALA A 74 -1.01 -0.51 -24.74
N ASN A 75 -1.46 0.26 -25.73
CA ASN A 75 -0.63 1.30 -26.30
C ASN A 75 -0.35 2.40 -25.24
N ALA A 76 0.73 3.16 -25.42
CA ALA A 76 1.09 4.23 -24.47
C ALA A 76 0.11 5.43 -24.46
N ASP A 77 -0.90 5.43 -25.31
CA ASP A 77 -2.06 6.32 -25.30
C ASP A 77 -3.31 5.70 -24.66
N GLY A 78 -3.19 4.46 -24.14
CA GLY A 78 -4.27 3.68 -23.52
C GLY A 78 -5.16 2.92 -24.49
N SER A 79 -4.99 3.08 -25.81
CA SER A 79 -5.74 2.33 -26.81
C SER A 79 -5.28 0.87 -26.89
N ALA A 80 -6.08 0.02 -27.55
CA ALA A 80 -5.78 -1.38 -27.81
C ALA A 80 -5.41 -2.20 -26.55
N ALA A 81 -6.06 -1.91 -25.41
CA ALA A 81 -5.84 -2.65 -24.18
C ALA A 81 -6.24 -4.12 -24.32
N VAL A 82 -5.35 -5.04 -24.02
CA VAL A 82 -5.56 -6.48 -24.09
C VAL A 82 -5.05 -7.18 -22.84
N GLN A 83 -5.82 -8.14 -22.34
CA GLN A 83 -5.41 -9.01 -21.25
C GLN A 83 -4.47 -10.09 -21.78
N LEU A 84 -3.23 -10.15 -21.25
CA LEU A 84 -2.21 -11.09 -21.70
C LEU A 84 -2.24 -12.41 -20.94
N THR A 85 -2.62 -12.37 -19.65
CA THR A 85 -2.70 -13.56 -18.82
C THR A 85 -4.13 -13.79 -18.35
N THR A 86 -4.53 -15.05 -18.24
CA THR A 86 -5.87 -15.46 -17.81
C THR A 86 -5.78 -16.65 -16.85
N GLY A 87 -6.87 -16.96 -16.16
CA GLY A 87 -6.97 -18.12 -15.28
C GLY A 87 -7.23 -17.75 -13.82
N ALA A 88 -7.38 -18.79 -13.00
CA ALA A 88 -7.70 -18.67 -11.58
C ALA A 88 -6.49 -18.28 -10.71
N ASN A 89 -5.29 -18.30 -11.25
CA ASN A 89 -4.07 -17.95 -10.55
C ASN A 89 -3.59 -16.56 -10.95
N GLU A 90 -2.97 -15.89 -9.99
CA GLU A 90 -2.41 -14.55 -10.17
C GLU A 90 -1.21 -14.57 -11.11
N ALA A 91 -1.09 -13.51 -11.93
CA ALA A 91 0.11 -13.15 -12.67
C ALA A 91 0.50 -11.71 -12.30
N SER A 92 1.78 -11.49 -12.02
CA SER A 92 2.31 -10.23 -11.48
C SER A 92 3.69 -9.88 -12.03
N SER A 93 4.20 -8.71 -11.68
CA SER A 93 5.57 -8.26 -11.96
C SER A 93 5.96 -8.35 -13.44
N PRO A 94 5.15 -7.81 -14.38
CA PRO A 94 5.51 -7.86 -15.79
C PRO A 94 6.74 -6.99 -16.11
N ARG A 95 7.64 -7.51 -16.95
CA ARG A 95 8.87 -6.83 -17.36
C ARG A 95 9.12 -7.02 -18.86
N TRP A 96 9.32 -5.93 -19.56
CA TRP A 96 9.75 -5.96 -20.95
C TRP A 96 11.18 -6.45 -21.09
N SER A 97 11.46 -7.29 -22.08
CA SER A 97 12.83 -7.48 -22.56
C SER A 97 13.41 -6.16 -23.11
N PRO A 98 14.73 -5.96 -23.10
CA PRO A 98 15.35 -4.72 -23.58
C PRO A 98 15.02 -4.37 -25.04
N ASP A 99 14.75 -5.38 -25.88
CA ASP A 99 14.33 -5.21 -27.28
C ASP A 99 12.80 -5.06 -27.45
N GLY A 100 12.03 -5.18 -26.38
CA GLY A 100 10.57 -5.07 -26.41
C GLY A 100 9.82 -6.24 -27.05
N THR A 101 10.51 -7.30 -27.43
CA THR A 101 9.91 -8.45 -28.15
C THR A 101 9.29 -9.49 -27.22
N THR A 102 9.78 -9.56 -25.97
CA THR A 102 9.38 -10.55 -24.98
C THR A 102 8.93 -9.87 -23.68
N ILE A 103 7.97 -10.50 -23.01
CA ILE A 103 7.46 -10.07 -21.71
C ILE A 103 7.74 -11.19 -20.72
N ALA A 104 8.47 -10.89 -19.64
CA ALA A 104 8.61 -11.76 -18.48
C ALA A 104 7.58 -11.37 -17.41
N PHE A 105 7.08 -12.34 -16.66
CA PHE A 105 6.17 -12.12 -15.54
C PHE A 105 6.27 -13.28 -14.55
N VAL A 106 5.80 -13.07 -13.33
CA VAL A 106 5.73 -14.12 -12.30
C VAL A 106 4.29 -14.65 -12.25
N ALA A 107 4.16 -15.96 -12.29
CA ALA A 107 2.85 -16.60 -12.16
C ALA A 107 2.96 -18.00 -11.55
N ARG A 108 1.86 -18.45 -10.94
CA ARG A 108 1.69 -19.82 -10.46
C ARG A 108 0.76 -20.53 -11.45
N ARG A 109 1.33 -21.28 -12.41
CA ARG A 109 0.57 -21.99 -13.45
C ARG A 109 0.72 -23.51 -13.32
N ASP A 110 1.89 -24.02 -13.70
CA ASP A 110 2.19 -25.45 -13.80
C ASP A 110 3.02 -25.95 -12.59
N ALA A 111 3.30 -25.05 -11.65
CA ALA A 111 4.06 -25.34 -10.44
C ALA A 111 3.30 -24.86 -9.19
N PRO A 112 3.50 -25.51 -8.03
CA PRO A 112 2.87 -25.11 -6.77
C PRO A 112 3.36 -23.74 -6.28
N GLN A 113 4.56 -23.32 -6.71
CA GLN A 113 5.20 -22.05 -6.35
C GLN A 113 5.25 -21.09 -7.54
N PRO A 114 5.23 -19.75 -7.30
CA PRO A 114 5.38 -18.75 -8.36
C PRO A 114 6.70 -18.95 -9.10
N GLN A 115 6.67 -18.88 -10.45
CA GLN A 115 7.83 -19.03 -11.32
C GLN A 115 7.87 -17.89 -12.35
N VAL A 116 9.05 -17.58 -12.88
CA VAL A 116 9.18 -16.68 -14.03
C VAL A 116 8.67 -17.38 -15.28
N HIS A 117 7.77 -16.71 -15.98
CA HIS A 117 7.27 -17.10 -17.31
C HIS A 117 7.66 -16.03 -18.32
N VAL A 118 7.83 -16.42 -19.57
CA VAL A 118 8.10 -15.52 -20.69
C VAL A 118 7.09 -15.76 -21.81
N MET A 119 6.67 -14.70 -22.48
CA MET A 119 5.80 -14.76 -23.64
C MET A 119 6.21 -13.74 -24.70
N SER A 120 5.90 -14.02 -25.96
CA SER A 120 6.12 -13.03 -27.04
C SER A 120 5.20 -11.82 -26.86
N ASN A 121 5.72 -10.61 -27.11
CA ASN A 121 4.89 -9.41 -27.20
C ASN A 121 3.84 -9.49 -28.33
N GLY A 122 4.11 -10.29 -29.39
CA GLY A 122 3.14 -10.56 -30.46
C GLY A 122 1.96 -11.43 -30.03
N GLY A 123 1.96 -11.95 -28.80
CA GLY A 123 0.97 -12.90 -28.29
C GLY A 123 1.47 -14.35 -28.37
N GLY A 124 0.60 -15.27 -28.00
CA GLY A 124 0.89 -16.70 -27.93
C GLY A 124 0.94 -17.20 -26.49
N GLU A 125 1.30 -18.47 -26.33
CA GLU A 125 1.32 -19.13 -25.03
C GLU A 125 2.60 -18.79 -24.26
N ALA A 126 2.47 -18.57 -22.95
CA ALA A 126 3.61 -18.29 -22.10
C ALA A 126 4.36 -19.58 -21.75
N ARG A 127 5.68 -19.52 -21.79
CA ARG A 127 6.56 -20.60 -21.39
C ARG A 127 7.13 -20.35 -20.00
N GLN A 128 7.04 -21.34 -19.11
CA GLN A 128 7.74 -21.29 -17.82
C GLN A 128 9.26 -21.33 -18.07
N LEU A 129 9.98 -20.36 -17.49
CA LEU A 129 11.43 -20.24 -17.64
C LEU A 129 12.18 -20.80 -16.44
N THR A 130 11.78 -20.48 -15.20
CA THR A 130 12.40 -21.02 -13.98
C THR A 130 11.70 -22.27 -13.51
N ARG A 131 12.44 -23.13 -12.83
CA ARG A 131 11.94 -24.34 -12.13
C ARG A 131 12.51 -24.39 -10.72
N HIS A 132 12.56 -23.21 -10.09
CA HIS A 132 13.15 -23.07 -8.77
C HIS A 132 12.34 -23.87 -7.73
N ALA A 133 13.06 -24.47 -6.76
CA ALA A 133 12.45 -25.32 -5.74
C ALA A 133 11.50 -24.54 -4.81
N THR A 134 11.73 -23.24 -4.65
CA THR A 134 10.89 -22.29 -3.91
C THR A 134 10.26 -21.27 -4.86
N GLY A 135 9.37 -20.44 -4.36
CA GLY A 135 8.82 -19.36 -5.16
C GLY A 135 9.89 -18.33 -5.55
N VAL A 136 9.71 -17.74 -6.74
CA VAL A 136 10.57 -16.67 -7.25
C VAL A 136 9.84 -15.32 -7.23
N SER A 137 10.60 -14.23 -7.05
CA SER A 137 10.07 -12.86 -6.99
C SER A 137 11.02 -11.87 -7.66
N ASN A 138 10.54 -10.62 -7.84
CA ASN A 138 11.33 -9.48 -8.32
C ASN A 138 12.10 -9.72 -9.64
N PRO A 139 11.47 -10.17 -10.74
CA PRO A 139 12.17 -10.43 -11.99
C PRO A 139 12.70 -9.13 -12.61
N SER A 140 13.94 -9.15 -13.12
CA SER A 140 14.55 -8.04 -13.85
C SER A 140 15.44 -8.57 -14.98
N TRP A 141 15.28 -8.01 -16.20
CA TRP A 141 16.11 -8.36 -17.33
C TRP A 141 17.52 -7.77 -17.22
N SER A 142 18.52 -8.54 -17.66
CA SER A 142 19.82 -7.94 -17.98
C SER A 142 19.67 -6.96 -19.17
N PRO A 143 20.45 -5.87 -19.23
CA PRO A 143 20.36 -4.90 -20.35
C PRO A 143 20.62 -5.51 -21.73
N ASP A 144 21.35 -6.61 -21.84
CA ASP A 144 21.60 -7.35 -23.08
C ASP A 144 20.53 -8.41 -23.40
N GLY A 145 19.54 -8.61 -22.53
CA GLY A 145 18.46 -9.57 -22.73
C GLY A 145 18.86 -11.05 -22.54
N THR A 146 20.08 -11.35 -22.11
CA THR A 146 20.56 -12.75 -22.01
C THR A 146 20.13 -13.46 -20.74
N PHE A 147 19.86 -12.70 -19.65
CA PHE A 147 19.45 -13.22 -18.36
C PHE A 147 18.21 -12.52 -17.81
N ILE A 148 17.48 -13.23 -16.95
CA ILE A 148 16.52 -12.64 -16.02
C ILE A 148 17.04 -12.91 -14.60
N TYR A 149 17.23 -11.85 -13.82
CA TYR A 149 17.57 -11.89 -12.41
C TYR A 149 16.28 -12.02 -11.58
N PHE A 150 16.36 -12.66 -10.43
CA PHE A 150 15.22 -12.82 -9.50
C PHE A 150 15.71 -13.11 -8.09
N THR A 151 14.85 -12.91 -7.09
CA THR A 151 15.11 -13.36 -5.72
C THR A 151 14.33 -14.63 -5.43
N ALA A 152 14.91 -15.49 -4.58
CA ALA A 152 14.26 -16.70 -4.09
C ALA A 152 14.79 -17.09 -2.71
N THR A 153 13.89 -17.59 -1.86
CA THR A 153 14.24 -18.15 -0.55
C THR A 153 15.00 -19.48 -0.73
N ASP A 154 15.98 -19.73 0.11
CA ASP A 154 16.70 -21.00 0.12
C ASP A 154 15.74 -22.18 0.34
N PRO A 155 15.91 -23.30 -0.39
CA PRO A 155 15.10 -24.50 -0.19
C PRO A 155 15.39 -25.15 1.18
N LYS A 156 14.42 -25.93 1.69
CA LYS A 156 14.67 -26.79 2.85
C LYS A 156 15.84 -27.73 2.57
N THR A 157 16.69 -27.89 3.55
CA THR A 157 17.75 -28.92 3.52
C THR A 157 17.16 -30.33 3.56
N ASP A 158 17.94 -31.35 3.22
CA ASP A 158 17.50 -32.74 3.33
C ASP A 158 17.16 -33.11 4.78
N GLN A 159 17.94 -32.59 5.74
CA GLN A 159 17.70 -32.79 7.17
C GLN A 159 16.40 -32.17 7.64
N GLU A 160 16.08 -30.97 7.20
CA GLU A 160 14.81 -30.31 7.51
C GLU A 160 13.62 -31.08 6.93
N ARG A 161 13.73 -31.56 5.67
CA ARG A 161 12.71 -32.39 5.02
C ARG A 161 12.50 -33.73 5.76
N ALA A 162 13.60 -34.39 6.14
CA ALA A 162 13.51 -35.63 6.90
C ALA A 162 12.87 -35.42 8.25
N ARG A 163 13.27 -34.38 8.99
CA ARG A 163 12.65 -34.01 10.26
C ARG A 163 11.15 -33.72 10.10
N GLU A 164 10.76 -32.94 9.11
CA GLU A 164 9.36 -32.61 8.83
C GLU A 164 8.52 -33.85 8.49
N ALA A 165 9.10 -34.81 7.76
CA ALA A 165 8.44 -36.08 7.44
C ALA A 165 8.21 -36.94 8.70
N ASP A 166 9.13 -36.91 9.65
CA ASP A 166 9.07 -37.70 10.88
C ASP A 166 8.21 -37.01 11.98
N THR A 167 8.25 -35.69 12.08
CA THR A 167 7.70 -34.93 13.22
C THR A 167 6.60 -33.94 12.84
N GLY A 168 6.23 -33.85 11.56
CA GLY A 168 5.31 -32.84 11.05
C GLY A 168 5.97 -31.47 10.86
N ASP A 169 5.19 -30.44 10.78
CA ASP A 169 5.59 -29.06 10.41
C ASP A 169 6.01 -28.18 11.60
N VAL A 170 6.48 -28.80 12.69
CA VAL A 170 7.02 -28.06 13.85
C VAL A 170 8.27 -27.27 13.43
N TYR A 171 8.27 -25.98 13.67
CA TYR A 171 9.36 -25.08 13.31
C TYR A 171 9.94 -24.34 14.52
N ALA A 172 11.17 -23.88 14.40
CA ALA A 172 11.80 -23.02 15.41
C ALA A 172 11.37 -21.57 15.19
N PHE A 173 10.77 -20.99 16.21
CA PHE A 173 10.32 -19.59 16.15
C PHE A 173 11.50 -18.61 15.96
N GLY A 174 11.39 -17.70 15.02
CA GLY A 174 12.43 -16.71 14.71
C GLY A 174 13.53 -17.21 13.76
N GLU A 175 13.55 -18.50 13.42
CA GLU A 175 14.43 -19.03 12.38
C GLU A 175 13.73 -18.94 11.00
N SER A 176 14.46 -18.42 10.03
CA SER A 176 13.97 -18.27 8.66
C SER A 176 15.10 -18.58 7.67
N ARG A 177 14.74 -19.06 6.49
CA ARG A 177 15.71 -19.30 5.43
C ARG A 177 15.98 -18.02 4.68
N GLN A 178 17.26 -17.78 4.35
CA GLN A 178 17.69 -16.59 3.65
C GLN A 178 17.09 -16.48 2.25
N GLU A 179 16.87 -15.25 1.79
CA GLU A 179 16.48 -14.93 0.43
C GLU A 179 17.70 -14.46 -0.35
N HIS A 180 17.98 -15.09 -1.48
CA HIS A 180 19.17 -14.82 -2.28
C HIS A 180 18.83 -14.38 -3.70
N LEU A 181 19.82 -13.69 -4.32
CA LEU A 181 19.77 -13.29 -5.71
C LEU A 181 20.23 -14.42 -6.62
N TRP A 182 19.45 -14.65 -7.65
CA TRP A 182 19.65 -15.65 -8.70
C TRP A 182 19.53 -15.00 -10.08
N ARG A 183 19.99 -15.69 -11.11
CA ARG A 183 19.66 -15.38 -12.51
C ARG A 183 19.37 -16.66 -13.28
N VAL A 184 18.58 -16.54 -14.34
CA VAL A 184 18.27 -17.62 -15.27
C VAL A 184 18.62 -17.20 -16.70
N GLY A 185 19.29 -18.07 -17.44
CA GLY A 185 19.57 -17.88 -18.86
C GLY A 185 18.28 -17.99 -19.70
N VAL A 186 17.97 -16.97 -20.46
CA VAL A 186 16.72 -16.91 -21.25
C VAL A 186 16.67 -17.99 -22.34
N ALA A 187 17.81 -18.28 -22.95
CA ALA A 187 17.93 -19.26 -24.04
C ALA A 187 17.83 -20.71 -23.56
N ASN A 188 18.40 -21.03 -22.38
CA ASN A 188 18.59 -22.42 -21.94
C ASN A 188 17.87 -22.76 -20.62
N GLY A 189 17.31 -21.77 -19.90
CA GLY A 189 16.65 -21.98 -18.61
C GLY A 189 17.59 -22.38 -17.46
N ALA A 190 18.91 -22.26 -17.64
CA ALA A 190 19.87 -22.60 -16.61
C ALA A 190 19.87 -21.54 -15.50
N GLU A 191 19.59 -21.96 -14.27
CA GLU A 191 19.58 -21.10 -13.09
C GLU A 191 20.96 -21.05 -12.44
N GLN A 192 21.37 -19.87 -12.00
CA GLN A 192 22.62 -19.64 -11.29
C GLN A 192 22.38 -18.79 -10.05
N ARG A 193 22.81 -19.27 -8.88
CA ARG A 193 22.86 -18.50 -7.65
C ARG A 193 23.99 -17.48 -7.70
N LEU A 194 23.71 -16.21 -7.33
CA LEU A 194 24.67 -15.11 -7.36
C LEU A 194 25.16 -14.70 -5.97
N THR A 195 24.34 -14.90 -4.95
CA THR A 195 24.66 -14.56 -3.56
C THR A 195 24.49 -15.76 -2.65
N SER A 196 25.27 -15.79 -1.56
CA SER A 196 25.21 -16.83 -0.53
C SER A 196 25.76 -16.28 0.78
N GLY A 197 25.35 -16.84 1.90
CA GLY A 197 25.79 -16.43 3.23
C GLY A 197 24.62 -16.20 4.17
N ASP A 198 24.92 -15.77 5.38
CA ASP A 198 23.95 -15.54 6.44
C ASP A 198 23.40 -14.11 6.37
N TYR A 199 22.68 -13.83 5.29
CA TYR A 199 21.97 -12.57 5.03
C TYR A 199 20.93 -12.78 3.92
N SER A 200 19.91 -11.93 3.89
CA SER A 200 18.91 -11.89 2.82
C SER A 200 19.05 -10.66 1.93
N ILE A 201 18.78 -10.83 0.64
CA ILE A 201 18.61 -9.75 -0.32
C ILE A 201 17.16 -9.28 -0.25
N GLN A 202 16.94 -8.04 0.18
CA GLN A 202 15.62 -7.41 0.28
C GLN A 202 15.17 -6.80 -1.05
N ALA A 203 16.10 -6.17 -1.76
CA ALA A 203 15.90 -5.60 -3.10
C ALA A 203 17.22 -5.56 -3.86
N TYR A 204 17.14 -5.36 -5.17
CA TYR A 204 18.31 -5.17 -6.02
C TYR A 204 17.97 -4.35 -7.26
N GLN A 205 18.98 -3.69 -7.82
CA GLN A 205 18.88 -2.97 -9.09
C GLN A 205 20.15 -3.14 -9.92
N LEU A 206 19.98 -3.55 -11.18
CA LEU A 206 21.07 -3.64 -12.14
C LEU A 206 21.53 -2.25 -12.57
N SER A 207 22.82 -2.04 -12.66
CA SER A 207 23.40 -0.87 -13.34
C SER A 207 22.95 -0.80 -14.80
N ARG A 208 22.90 0.39 -15.37
CA ARG A 208 22.43 0.57 -16.76
C ARG A 208 23.30 -0.11 -17.80
N ASP A 209 24.59 -0.32 -17.51
CA ASP A 209 25.51 -1.07 -18.35
C ASP A 209 25.52 -2.58 -18.08
N GLY A 210 24.74 -3.05 -17.10
CA GLY A 210 24.60 -4.46 -16.71
C GLY A 210 25.82 -5.08 -16.04
N ARG A 211 26.81 -4.28 -15.60
CA ARG A 211 28.05 -4.80 -15.02
C ARG A 211 28.00 -4.96 -13.51
N GLN A 212 27.19 -4.16 -12.85
CA GLN A 212 27.07 -4.11 -11.40
C GLN A 212 25.60 -4.22 -10.96
N ILE A 213 25.42 -4.53 -9.69
CA ILE A 213 24.12 -4.59 -9.02
C ILE A 213 24.27 -3.82 -7.71
N ALA A 214 23.40 -2.83 -7.51
CA ALA A 214 23.12 -2.27 -6.19
C ALA A 214 22.15 -3.21 -5.45
N VAL A 215 22.40 -3.48 -4.18
CA VAL A 215 21.61 -4.40 -3.38
C VAL A 215 21.24 -3.78 -2.04
N ASP A 216 20.02 -4.03 -1.61
CA ASP A 216 19.57 -3.84 -0.24
C ASP A 216 19.61 -5.21 0.43
N ARG A 217 20.27 -5.32 1.56
CA ARG A 217 20.36 -6.58 2.30
C ARG A 217 20.07 -6.38 3.77
N ALA A 218 19.68 -7.45 4.44
CA ALA A 218 19.44 -7.49 5.88
C ALA A 218 20.00 -8.79 6.48
N PRO A 219 20.18 -8.88 7.81
CA PRO A 219 20.62 -10.12 8.48
C PRO A 219 19.71 -11.31 8.18
N GLY A 220 18.43 -11.10 7.91
CA GLY A 220 17.47 -12.14 7.57
C GLY A 220 16.30 -11.57 6.76
N PRO A 221 15.35 -12.44 6.35
CA PRO A 221 14.19 -12.03 5.54
C PRO A 221 13.02 -11.49 6.35
N LEU A 222 13.07 -11.56 7.69
CA LEU A 222 11.98 -11.11 8.54
C LEU A 222 11.84 -9.59 8.52
N GLN A 223 10.63 -9.11 8.76
CA GLN A 223 10.36 -7.68 8.79
C GLN A 223 11.23 -6.94 9.81
N GLU A 224 11.49 -7.56 10.95
CA GLU A 224 12.35 -6.98 12.01
C GLU A 224 13.83 -6.90 11.60
N ASP A 225 14.30 -7.79 10.71
CA ASP A 225 15.68 -7.77 10.21
C ASP A 225 15.95 -6.54 9.34
N SER A 226 14.93 -6.01 8.67
CA SER A 226 15.05 -4.80 7.84
C SER A 226 15.48 -3.55 8.64
N ALA A 227 15.31 -3.55 9.97
CA ALA A 227 15.81 -2.48 10.84
C ALA A 227 17.33 -2.36 10.83
N ASN A 228 18.02 -3.47 10.54
CA ASN A 228 19.47 -3.55 10.45
C ASN A 228 19.93 -3.77 8.98
N GLY A 229 19.12 -3.29 8.05
CA GLY A 229 19.44 -3.33 6.62
C GLY A 229 20.63 -2.46 6.28
N ASP A 230 21.34 -2.84 5.23
CA ASP A 230 22.43 -2.04 4.64
C ASP A 230 22.39 -2.13 3.10
N VAL A 231 23.09 -1.20 2.46
CA VAL A 231 23.22 -1.14 1.01
C VAL A 231 24.63 -1.53 0.56
N GLY A 232 24.70 -2.19 -0.58
CA GLY A 232 25.94 -2.66 -1.14
C GLY A 232 25.98 -2.67 -2.66
N VAL A 233 27.15 -2.95 -3.21
CA VAL A 233 27.37 -3.13 -4.66
C VAL A 233 28.13 -4.44 -4.90
N MET A 234 27.73 -5.15 -5.93
CA MET A 234 28.38 -6.39 -6.37
C MET A 234 28.50 -6.45 -7.90
N ALA A 235 29.32 -7.36 -8.41
CA ALA A 235 29.35 -7.66 -9.84
C ALA A 235 28.05 -8.35 -10.28
N ALA A 236 27.57 -8.07 -11.49
CA ALA A 236 26.35 -8.69 -12.03
C ALA A 236 26.55 -10.20 -12.33
N SER A 237 27.80 -10.66 -12.39
CA SER A 237 28.12 -12.09 -12.51
C SER A 237 28.04 -12.87 -11.20
N GLY A 238 27.82 -12.19 -10.07
CA GLY A 238 27.86 -12.78 -8.73
C GLY A 238 29.18 -12.51 -7.99
N GLY A 239 29.25 -12.95 -6.75
CA GLY A 239 30.43 -12.82 -5.90
C GLY A 239 30.17 -11.99 -4.64
N GLU A 240 31.24 -11.42 -4.07
CA GLU A 240 31.19 -10.68 -2.82
C GLU A 240 30.41 -9.35 -2.98
N ILE A 241 29.57 -9.04 -2.00
CA ILE A 241 28.89 -7.75 -1.88
C ILE A 241 29.80 -6.80 -1.12
N ARG A 242 30.27 -5.75 -1.76
CA ARG A 242 30.93 -4.64 -1.09
C ARG A 242 29.89 -3.79 -0.38
N ARG A 243 29.89 -3.82 0.92
CA ARG A 243 29.06 -2.99 1.78
C ARG A 243 29.48 -1.53 1.68
N LEU A 244 28.52 -0.60 1.55
CA LEU A 244 28.79 0.83 1.37
C LEU A 244 28.58 1.64 2.63
N ALA A 245 27.49 1.40 3.35
CA ALA A 245 27.18 2.08 4.60
C ALA A 245 27.14 1.09 5.77
N GLY A 246 27.24 1.58 7.00
CA GLY A 246 27.11 0.78 8.22
C GLY A 246 25.64 0.43 8.49
N PRO A 247 25.34 -0.58 9.34
CA PRO A 247 23.97 -0.89 9.66
C PRO A 247 23.32 0.30 10.35
N THR A 248 22.26 0.79 9.75
CA THR A 248 21.49 1.89 10.26
C THR A 248 20.01 1.60 10.10
N PHE A 249 19.17 2.51 10.51
CA PHE A 249 17.74 2.28 10.59
C PHE A 249 17.11 2.26 9.19
N ARG A 250 16.91 1.04 8.63
CA ARG A 250 16.16 0.80 7.38
C ARG A 250 16.74 1.49 6.13
N GLU A 251 17.98 1.19 5.81
CA GLU A 251 18.53 1.56 4.50
C GLU A 251 17.86 0.74 3.39
N GLY A 252 17.63 1.35 2.24
CA GLY A 252 17.08 0.67 1.08
C GLY A 252 16.88 1.55 -0.13
N GLY A 253 16.42 0.96 -1.24
CA GLY A 253 16.22 1.62 -2.51
C GLY A 253 17.52 2.01 -3.19
N ALA A 254 18.55 1.17 -3.07
CA ALA A 254 19.87 1.42 -3.64
C ALA A 254 19.83 1.45 -5.19
N GLU A 255 20.31 2.54 -5.79
CA GLU A 255 20.42 2.70 -7.25
C GLU A 255 21.78 3.29 -7.63
N LEU A 256 22.49 2.63 -8.57
CA LEU A 256 23.72 3.15 -9.13
C LEU A 256 23.45 4.32 -10.07
N SER A 257 24.30 5.37 -9.98
CA SER A 257 24.31 6.45 -10.97
C SER A 257 24.59 5.89 -12.37
N PRO A 258 24.18 6.61 -13.46
CA PRO A 258 24.39 6.13 -14.83
C PRO A 258 25.85 5.80 -15.19
N ASP A 259 26.81 6.46 -14.54
CA ASP A 259 28.26 6.25 -14.70
C ASP A 259 28.87 5.24 -13.69
N ASN A 260 28.02 4.65 -12.84
CA ASN A 260 28.38 3.73 -11.75
C ASN A 260 29.33 4.32 -10.69
N SER A 261 29.46 5.63 -10.60
CA SER A 261 30.38 6.28 -9.65
C SER A 261 29.78 6.43 -8.25
N GLN A 262 28.46 6.55 -8.16
CA GLN A 262 27.72 6.77 -6.91
C GLN A 262 26.55 5.81 -6.77
N VAL A 263 26.11 5.62 -5.53
CA VAL A 263 24.84 4.96 -5.18
C VAL A 263 23.98 5.96 -4.44
N LEU A 264 22.74 6.15 -4.86
CA LEU A 264 21.71 6.74 -4.05
C LEU A 264 21.05 5.66 -3.19
N PHE A 265 20.60 6.02 -2.00
CA PHE A 265 19.78 5.16 -1.15
C PHE A 265 18.93 6.00 -0.19
N ARG A 266 17.92 5.40 0.41
CA ARG A 266 17.05 6.03 1.41
C ARG A 266 17.23 5.39 2.76
N ALA A 267 17.01 6.17 3.83
CA ALA A 267 16.95 5.65 5.19
C ALA A 267 16.00 6.49 6.04
N HIS A 268 15.33 5.84 7.00
CA HIS A 268 14.53 6.49 8.06
C HIS A 268 15.47 7.09 9.13
N ALA A 269 16.36 7.97 8.73
CA ALA A 269 17.47 8.41 9.56
C ALA A 269 17.80 9.90 9.35
N ASN A 270 18.48 10.49 10.33
CA ASN A 270 19.06 11.81 10.18
C ASN A 270 20.39 11.77 9.39
N GLU A 271 21.06 12.91 9.28
CA GLU A 271 22.33 13.04 8.54
C GLU A 271 23.47 12.16 9.09
N ARG A 272 23.38 11.73 10.35
CA ARG A 272 24.34 10.83 11.02
C ARG A 272 23.89 9.38 10.99
N LEU A 273 22.82 9.09 10.26
CA LEU A 273 22.20 7.78 10.16
C LEU A 273 21.63 7.28 11.51
N GLU A 274 21.26 8.19 12.42
CA GLU A 274 20.50 7.87 13.63
C GLU A 274 19.02 7.67 13.28
N GLY A 275 18.42 6.63 13.80
CA GLY A 275 17.08 6.18 13.39
C GLY A 275 15.90 7.03 13.86
N TYR A 276 14.75 6.76 13.26
CA TYR A 276 13.45 7.35 13.52
C TYR A 276 13.32 8.82 13.12
N TYR A 277 13.55 9.06 11.83
CA TYR A 277 13.31 10.32 11.12
C TYR A 277 12.50 10.04 9.87
N ASN A 278 12.01 11.06 9.18
CA ASN A 278 11.41 10.88 7.86
C ASN A 278 12.44 10.25 6.90
N ASP A 279 11.97 9.48 5.92
CA ASP A 279 12.85 8.95 4.87
C ASP A 279 13.60 10.07 4.20
N ARG A 280 14.93 9.96 4.22
CA ARG A 280 15.86 10.90 3.65
C ARG A 280 16.68 10.24 2.56
N LEU A 281 17.10 11.01 1.58
CA LEU A 281 17.92 10.55 0.47
C LEU A 281 19.40 10.77 0.77
N PHE A 282 20.20 9.74 0.50
CA PHE A 282 21.65 9.74 0.69
C PHE A 282 22.38 9.40 -0.60
N LEU A 283 23.58 9.95 -0.75
CA LEU A 283 24.52 9.61 -1.82
C LEU A 283 25.82 9.07 -1.20
N ILE A 284 26.36 8.01 -1.76
CA ILE A 284 27.64 7.43 -1.34
C ILE A 284 28.44 6.98 -2.56
N PRO A 285 29.79 7.16 -2.60
CA PRO A 285 30.59 6.63 -3.70
C PRO A 285 30.41 5.11 -3.83
N ALA A 286 30.23 4.59 -5.06
CA ALA A 286 30.03 3.17 -5.30
C ALA A 286 31.21 2.28 -4.86
N LYS A 287 32.40 2.87 -4.67
CA LYS A 287 33.57 2.20 -4.09
C LYS A 287 33.69 2.27 -2.56
N GLY A 288 32.69 2.89 -1.91
CA GLY A 288 32.66 3.17 -0.48
C GLY A 288 33.31 4.51 -0.13
N GLY A 289 33.07 4.96 1.10
CA GLY A 289 33.54 6.24 1.61
C GLY A 289 32.49 6.98 2.42
N ALA A 290 32.64 8.29 2.59
CA ALA A 290 31.68 9.12 3.30
C ALA A 290 30.39 9.30 2.48
N HIS A 291 29.25 9.16 3.15
CA HIS A 291 27.95 9.49 2.56
C HIS A 291 27.64 10.99 2.64
N LYS A 292 26.78 11.47 1.76
CA LYS A 292 26.16 12.79 1.78
C LYS A 292 24.66 12.63 1.96
N ALA A 293 24.08 13.17 3.04
CA ALA A 293 22.63 13.31 3.17
C ALA A 293 22.16 14.52 2.37
N LEU A 294 21.11 14.40 1.57
CA LEU A 294 20.46 15.52 0.92
C LEU A 294 19.45 16.18 1.86
N LYS A 295 19.53 17.51 2.01
CA LYS A 295 18.66 18.30 2.90
C LYS A 295 17.37 18.68 2.20
N LEU A 296 16.51 17.70 1.98
CA LEU A 296 15.23 17.90 1.34
C LEU A 296 14.14 18.18 2.40
N PRO A 297 13.18 19.10 2.13
CA PRO A 297 12.16 19.49 3.12
C PRO A 297 11.08 18.44 3.33
N HIS A 298 10.96 17.45 2.45
CA HIS A 298 9.89 16.46 2.43
C HIS A 298 10.41 15.04 2.67
N GLN A 299 9.53 14.16 3.13
CA GLN A 299 9.81 12.73 3.16
C GLN A 299 9.94 12.18 1.75
N VAL A 300 11.02 11.46 1.46
CA VAL A 300 11.27 10.83 0.16
C VAL A 300 10.70 9.40 0.15
N LEU A 301 9.65 9.16 -0.62
CA LEU A 301 9.02 7.84 -0.74
C LEU A 301 9.74 6.93 -1.74
N ASP A 302 10.28 7.51 -2.82
CA ASP A 302 11.05 6.81 -3.85
C ASP A 302 11.97 7.77 -4.59
N ALA A 303 13.04 7.25 -5.23
CA ALA A 303 14.01 8.08 -5.93
C ALA A 303 14.68 7.35 -7.09
N HIS A 304 14.98 8.08 -8.19
CA HIS A 304 15.68 7.56 -9.37
C HIS A 304 16.62 8.60 -9.95
N TRP A 305 17.78 8.15 -10.43
CA TRP A 305 18.67 8.99 -11.21
C TRP A 305 18.04 9.38 -12.55
N SER A 306 18.19 10.65 -12.95
CA SER A 306 17.89 11.10 -14.31
C SER A 306 18.70 10.32 -15.35
N LYS A 307 18.29 10.37 -16.63
CA LYS A 307 18.97 9.64 -17.71
C LYS A 307 20.46 9.96 -17.82
N ASP A 308 20.82 11.22 -17.62
CA ASP A 308 22.20 11.75 -17.75
C ASP A 308 22.95 11.83 -16.39
N GLY A 309 22.30 11.46 -15.29
CA GLY A 309 22.89 11.48 -13.95
C GLY A 309 23.06 12.87 -13.33
N LYS A 310 22.53 13.92 -13.95
CA LYS A 310 22.66 15.31 -13.45
C LYS A 310 21.63 15.67 -12.41
N SER A 311 20.48 15.01 -12.45
CA SER A 311 19.38 15.21 -11.51
C SER A 311 18.97 13.89 -10.86
N ILE A 312 18.25 13.98 -9.76
CA ILE A 312 17.54 12.87 -9.13
C ILE A 312 16.05 13.22 -9.15
N PHE A 313 15.22 12.30 -9.62
CA PHE A 313 13.78 12.42 -9.48
C PHE A 313 13.36 11.76 -8.19
N ILE A 314 12.44 12.39 -7.45
CA ILE A 314 11.89 11.84 -6.21
C ILE A 314 10.37 11.88 -6.23
N LEU A 315 9.76 10.88 -5.61
CA LEU A 315 8.38 10.93 -5.14
C LEU A 315 8.42 11.35 -3.68
N ALA A 316 7.76 12.45 -3.35
CA ALA A 316 7.77 13.00 -2.00
C ALA A 316 6.36 13.05 -1.39
N ASN A 317 6.30 12.85 -0.07
CA ASN A 317 5.09 13.02 0.72
C ASN A 317 5.03 14.45 1.28
N LEU A 318 3.92 15.14 1.02
CA LEU A 318 3.60 16.50 1.45
C LEU A 318 2.30 16.50 2.28
N GLY A 319 2.22 15.66 3.29
CA GLY A 319 1.01 15.51 4.08
C GLY A 319 -0.12 14.79 3.33
N VAL A 320 -1.19 15.48 2.97
CA VAL A 320 -2.31 14.88 2.21
C VAL A 320 -2.03 14.70 0.71
N HIS A 321 -0.85 15.07 0.24
CA HIS A 321 -0.41 14.94 -1.16
C HIS A 321 0.82 14.06 -1.30
N THR A 322 1.00 13.46 -2.48
CA THR A 322 2.29 12.89 -2.90
C THR A 322 2.60 13.37 -4.30
N GLU A 323 3.78 13.98 -4.49
CA GLU A 323 4.14 14.69 -5.72
C GLU A 323 5.53 14.32 -6.21
N LEU A 324 5.76 14.49 -7.52
CA LEU A 324 7.06 14.29 -8.15
C LEU A 324 7.87 15.58 -8.15
N PHE A 325 9.17 15.45 -7.86
CA PHE A 325 10.14 16.52 -7.92
C PHE A 325 11.39 16.09 -8.70
N GLU A 326 12.04 17.05 -9.30
CA GLU A 326 13.42 16.98 -9.77
C GLU A 326 14.33 17.67 -8.74
N VAL A 327 15.42 17.04 -8.39
CA VAL A 327 16.41 17.50 -7.40
C VAL A 327 17.77 17.60 -8.06
N ASP A 328 18.44 18.73 -7.94
CA ASP A 328 19.86 18.86 -8.27
C ASP A 328 20.69 18.33 -7.08
N PRO A 329 21.46 17.23 -7.23
CA PRO A 329 22.17 16.63 -6.11
C PRO A 329 23.36 17.48 -5.61
N ALA A 330 23.81 18.47 -6.38
CA ALA A 330 24.93 19.35 -6.01
C ALA A 330 24.44 20.53 -5.15
N THR A 331 23.37 21.20 -5.58
CA THR A 331 22.80 22.40 -4.95
C THR A 331 21.63 22.11 -4.01
N GLU A 332 21.04 20.90 -4.09
CA GLU A 332 19.83 20.48 -3.37
C GLU A 332 18.57 21.29 -3.76
N ALA A 333 18.65 22.05 -4.87
CA ALA A 333 17.50 22.76 -5.42
C ALA A 333 16.45 21.76 -5.93
N MET A 334 15.18 22.02 -5.58
CA MET A 334 14.05 21.20 -5.96
C MET A 334 13.13 21.93 -6.94
N ARG A 335 12.65 21.21 -7.93
CA ARG A 335 11.61 21.67 -8.85
C ARG A 335 10.46 20.69 -8.85
N GLN A 336 9.27 21.15 -8.47
CA GLN A 336 8.05 20.35 -8.51
C GLN A 336 7.63 20.06 -9.93
N LEU A 337 7.27 18.80 -10.23
CA LEU A 337 6.86 18.33 -11.54
C LEU A 337 5.36 18.08 -11.65
N THR A 338 4.72 17.78 -10.54
CA THR A 338 3.27 17.51 -10.46
C THR A 338 2.66 18.30 -9.32
N ASP A 339 1.37 18.63 -9.44
CA ASP A 339 0.58 19.34 -8.44
C ASP A 339 -0.91 19.01 -8.62
N GLY A 340 -1.63 18.79 -7.53
CA GLY A 340 -3.06 18.49 -7.59
C GLY A 340 -3.66 17.96 -6.29
N GLN A 341 -4.99 17.83 -6.25
CA GLN A 341 -5.72 17.20 -5.13
C GLN A 341 -5.73 15.66 -5.33
N HIS A 342 -4.56 15.07 -5.27
CA HIS A 342 -4.34 13.66 -5.55
C HIS A 342 -3.18 13.08 -4.74
N ALA A 343 -3.00 11.78 -4.84
CA ALA A 343 -1.79 11.09 -4.43
C ALA A 343 -1.23 10.27 -5.59
N ILE A 344 0.04 10.43 -5.89
CA ILE A 344 0.74 9.60 -6.86
C ILE A 344 1.06 8.24 -6.21
N ARG A 345 0.72 7.18 -6.93
CA ARG A 345 0.97 5.78 -6.55
C ARG A 345 1.74 5.08 -7.67
N SER A 346 2.42 3.98 -7.35
CA SER A 346 3.05 3.10 -8.34
C SER A 346 3.91 3.84 -9.38
N TRP A 347 4.75 4.76 -8.93
CA TRP A 347 5.63 5.52 -9.81
C TRP A 347 6.81 4.70 -10.32
N ALA A 348 7.21 4.95 -11.56
CA ALA A 348 8.45 4.47 -12.16
C ALA A 348 9.02 5.53 -13.11
N PHE A 349 10.33 5.69 -13.10
CA PHE A 349 11.05 6.49 -14.10
C PHE A 349 11.59 5.57 -15.20
N HIS A 350 11.19 5.82 -16.45
CA HIS A 350 11.62 5.08 -17.62
C HIS A 350 12.76 5.80 -18.32
N ALA A 351 14.01 5.46 -17.94
CA ALA A 351 15.21 6.14 -18.39
C ALA A 351 15.41 6.10 -19.94
N ALA A 352 15.00 5.00 -20.61
CA ALA A 352 15.16 4.87 -22.07
C ALA A 352 14.39 5.97 -22.82
N THR A 353 13.13 6.21 -22.47
CA THR A 353 12.27 7.23 -23.08
C THR A 353 12.29 8.57 -22.36
N ASN A 354 12.99 8.65 -21.23
CA ASN A 354 13.07 9.84 -20.38
C ASN A 354 11.67 10.33 -19.94
N GLN A 355 10.87 9.44 -19.37
CA GLN A 355 9.50 9.71 -18.94
C GLN A 355 9.21 9.12 -17.56
N HIS A 356 8.32 9.78 -16.82
CA HIS A 356 7.68 9.22 -15.63
C HIS A 356 6.39 8.50 -16.03
N VAL A 357 6.12 7.39 -15.37
CA VAL A 357 4.85 6.65 -15.45
C VAL A 357 4.36 6.43 -14.02
N PHE A 358 3.12 6.78 -13.74
CA PHE A 358 2.57 6.69 -12.39
C PHE A 358 1.06 6.53 -12.42
N ALA A 359 0.49 6.03 -11.33
CA ALA A 359 -0.93 6.02 -11.09
C ALA A 359 -1.32 7.21 -10.19
N ILE A 360 -2.42 7.89 -10.52
CA ILE A 360 -3.00 8.95 -9.68
C ILE A 360 -4.24 8.41 -8.98
N ASP A 361 -4.24 8.51 -7.64
CA ASP A 361 -5.35 8.18 -6.76
C ASP A 361 -6.03 9.48 -6.30
N GLU A 362 -7.31 9.63 -6.55
CA GLU A 362 -8.14 10.80 -6.21
C GLU A 362 -9.54 10.37 -5.78
N ALA A 363 -10.30 11.30 -5.23
CA ALA A 363 -11.62 11.01 -4.64
C ALA A 363 -12.58 10.23 -5.54
N ALA A 364 -12.46 10.34 -6.86
CA ALA A 364 -13.32 9.69 -7.86
C ALA A 364 -12.61 8.66 -8.74
N ASN A 365 -11.30 8.47 -8.55
CA ASN A 365 -10.48 7.60 -9.41
C ASN A 365 -9.37 6.94 -8.59
N PRO A 366 -9.41 5.61 -8.38
CA PRO A 366 -8.45 4.91 -7.51
C PRO A 366 -7.10 4.59 -8.17
N GLY A 367 -6.78 5.13 -9.34
CA GLY A 367 -5.45 4.92 -9.89
C GLY A 367 -5.37 4.67 -11.40
N ASP A 368 -5.92 5.51 -12.24
CA ASP A 368 -5.56 5.49 -13.66
C ASP A 368 -4.09 5.86 -13.88
N VAL A 369 -3.49 5.30 -14.92
CA VAL A 369 -2.09 5.54 -15.26
C VAL A 369 -1.94 6.84 -16.05
N TRP A 370 -0.91 7.57 -15.68
CA TRP A 370 -0.48 8.82 -16.32
C TRP A 370 0.98 8.71 -16.72
N ARG A 371 1.38 9.51 -17.68
CA ARG A 371 2.78 9.71 -18.08
C ARG A 371 3.14 11.19 -18.12
N LEU A 372 4.39 11.47 -17.83
CA LEU A 372 4.94 12.83 -17.80
C LEU A 372 6.36 12.81 -18.38
N PRO A 373 6.75 13.73 -19.31
CA PRO A 373 8.14 13.90 -19.68
C PRO A 373 9.02 14.21 -18.45
N ALA A 374 10.27 13.74 -18.46
CA ALA A 374 11.18 13.97 -17.33
C ALA A 374 11.39 15.45 -17.00
N GLY A 375 11.39 16.30 -18.00
CA GLY A 375 11.48 17.76 -17.83
C GLY A 375 10.22 18.43 -17.31
N GLY A 376 9.15 17.69 -16.96
CA GLY A 376 7.87 18.24 -16.55
C GLY A 376 6.97 18.58 -17.73
N GLY A 377 5.90 19.35 -17.48
CA GLY A 377 4.86 19.69 -18.44
C GLY A 377 3.50 19.23 -17.96
N GLN A 378 2.55 19.03 -18.88
CA GLN A 378 1.22 18.53 -18.53
C GLN A 378 1.22 17.01 -18.52
N PRO A 379 0.83 16.35 -17.41
CA PRO A 379 0.64 14.91 -17.38
C PRO A 379 -0.44 14.47 -18.37
N VAL A 380 -0.17 13.37 -19.07
CA VAL A 380 -1.12 12.77 -20.02
C VAL A 380 -1.71 11.50 -19.41
N ARG A 381 -3.04 11.47 -19.25
CA ARG A 381 -3.74 10.29 -18.79
C ARG A 381 -3.71 9.21 -19.86
N VAL A 382 -3.23 8.02 -19.49
CA VAL A 382 -3.07 6.87 -20.38
C VAL A 382 -4.28 5.95 -20.29
N THR A 383 -4.70 5.54 -19.07
CA THR A 383 -5.84 4.65 -18.92
C THR A 383 -7.11 5.42 -18.53
N ARG A 384 -8.27 4.80 -18.79
CA ARG A 384 -9.60 5.29 -18.42
C ARG A 384 -10.43 4.19 -17.79
N LEU A 385 -9.78 3.35 -16.98
CA LEU A 385 -10.38 2.15 -16.41
C LEU A 385 -11.46 2.47 -15.36
N PHE A 386 -11.37 3.65 -14.75
CA PHE A 386 -12.23 4.05 -13.64
C PHE A 386 -13.24 5.15 -13.98
N ASP A 387 -13.35 5.59 -15.24
CA ASP A 387 -14.34 6.60 -15.67
C ASP A 387 -15.79 6.20 -15.32
N TYR A 388 -16.07 4.89 -15.23
CA TYR A 388 -17.38 4.40 -14.85
C TYR A 388 -17.76 4.79 -13.40
N LEU A 389 -16.81 4.99 -12.50
CA LEU A 389 -17.08 5.35 -11.12
C LEU A 389 -17.81 6.70 -11.04
N ALA A 390 -17.25 7.74 -11.65
CA ALA A 390 -17.88 9.05 -11.70
C ALA A 390 -19.13 9.08 -12.61
N ARG A 391 -19.27 8.13 -13.54
CA ARG A 391 -20.43 8.02 -14.40
C ARG A 391 -21.64 7.36 -13.72
N ASP A 392 -21.39 6.30 -12.96
CA ASP A 392 -22.44 5.40 -12.46
C ASP A 392 -22.76 5.61 -10.98
N TYR A 393 -21.84 6.24 -10.21
CA TYR A 393 -21.98 6.42 -8.78
C TYR A 393 -21.97 7.90 -8.37
N LYS A 394 -22.77 8.21 -7.35
CA LYS A 394 -22.59 9.44 -6.56
C LYS A 394 -21.43 9.22 -5.61
N LEU A 395 -20.37 10.02 -5.75
CA LEU A 395 -19.17 9.96 -4.91
C LEU A 395 -19.09 11.17 -3.99
N PRO A 396 -18.53 11.03 -2.79
CA PRO A 396 -18.41 12.14 -1.85
C PRO A 396 -17.41 13.19 -2.33
N ARG A 397 -17.66 14.44 -2.03
CA ARG A 397 -16.66 15.50 -2.08
C ARG A 397 -15.64 15.23 -0.97
N GLN A 398 -14.36 15.29 -1.32
CA GLN A 398 -13.22 15.22 -0.40
C GLN A 398 -12.54 16.60 -0.36
N GLU A 399 -12.19 17.06 0.82
CA GLU A 399 -11.58 18.38 1.02
C GLU A 399 -10.49 18.31 2.10
N LYS A 400 -9.36 18.98 1.86
CA LYS A 400 -8.36 19.20 2.90
C LYS A 400 -8.90 20.20 3.90
N VAL A 401 -8.81 19.89 5.19
CA VAL A 401 -9.15 20.77 6.31
C VAL A 401 -7.96 20.92 7.23
N GLU A 402 -7.81 22.13 7.83
CA GLU A 402 -6.69 22.47 8.70
C GLU A 402 -7.21 23.10 10.00
N TRP A 403 -6.56 22.78 11.10
CA TRP A 403 -6.88 23.34 12.40
C TRP A 403 -5.63 23.44 13.29
N LYS A 404 -5.75 24.20 14.37
CA LYS A 404 -4.71 24.26 15.39
C LYS A 404 -4.92 23.18 16.43
N GLY A 405 -3.89 22.36 16.68
CA GLY A 405 -3.82 21.50 17.85
C GLY A 405 -3.86 22.32 19.16
N ALA A 406 -3.93 21.63 20.30
CA ALA A 406 -4.09 22.27 21.62
C ALA A 406 -2.96 23.26 21.95
N ASP A 407 -1.77 23.05 21.43
CA ASP A 407 -0.56 23.88 21.60
C ASP A 407 -0.31 24.84 20.42
N GLY A 408 -1.25 24.95 19.48
CA GLY A 408 -1.18 25.87 18.35
C GLY A 408 -0.45 25.34 17.11
N VAL A 409 0.07 24.11 17.15
CA VAL A 409 0.66 23.46 15.98
C VAL A 409 -0.42 23.18 14.94
N MET A 410 -0.15 23.47 13.67
CA MET A 410 -1.09 23.20 12.57
C MET A 410 -1.16 21.71 12.32
N VAL A 411 -2.38 21.20 12.26
CA VAL A 411 -2.74 19.81 11.92
C VAL A 411 -3.63 19.85 10.71
N GLU A 412 -3.52 18.89 9.83
CA GLU A 412 -4.42 18.75 8.68
C GLU A 412 -5.05 17.37 8.59
N GLY A 413 -6.09 17.28 7.79
CA GLY A 413 -6.79 16.04 7.49
C GLY A 413 -7.65 16.17 6.25
N LEU A 414 -8.35 15.08 5.95
CA LEU A 414 -9.29 15.00 4.84
C LEU A 414 -10.70 14.83 5.37
N LEU A 415 -11.60 15.69 4.90
CA LEU A 415 -13.02 15.64 5.20
C LEU A 415 -13.80 15.16 3.99
N PHE A 416 -14.56 14.06 4.16
CA PHE A 416 -15.51 13.57 3.18
C PHE A 416 -16.91 14.00 3.60
N TYR A 417 -17.61 14.66 2.68
CA TYR A 417 -18.97 15.13 2.91
C TYR A 417 -20.00 14.04 2.63
N PRO A 418 -21.10 13.95 3.40
CA PRO A 418 -22.23 13.11 3.03
C PRO A 418 -22.71 13.40 1.61
N LEU A 419 -23.21 12.41 0.87
CA LEU A 419 -23.63 12.60 -0.53
C LEU A 419 -24.72 13.68 -0.69
N ASP A 420 -25.65 13.74 0.25
CA ASP A 420 -26.74 14.71 0.27
C ASP A 420 -26.46 15.82 1.29
N TYR A 421 -25.22 16.33 1.30
CA TYR A 421 -24.84 17.42 2.19
C TYR A 421 -25.62 18.70 1.93
N VAL A 422 -26.22 19.23 3.01
CA VAL A 422 -26.91 20.52 3.02
C VAL A 422 -26.24 21.42 4.04
N GLN A 423 -25.83 22.60 3.63
CA GLN A 423 -25.21 23.59 4.51
C GLN A 423 -26.12 23.92 5.69
N GLY A 424 -25.57 23.97 6.90
CA GLY A 424 -26.30 24.24 8.14
C GLY A 424 -26.95 23.00 8.77
N ARG A 425 -26.97 21.85 8.10
CA ARG A 425 -27.37 20.59 8.69
C ARG A 425 -26.16 19.88 9.28
N ARG A 426 -26.29 19.33 10.50
CA ARG A 426 -25.27 18.52 11.16
C ARG A 426 -25.46 17.04 10.88
N TYR A 427 -24.36 16.34 10.71
CA TYR A 427 -24.31 14.91 10.33
C TYR A 427 -23.56 14.09 11.38
N PRO A 428 -23.87 12.80 11.55
CA PRO A 428 -23.01 11.92 12.34
C PRO A 428 -21.61 11.91 11.73
N LEU A 429 -20.59 11.96 12.59
CA LEU A 429 -19.20 12.00 12.19
C LEU A 429 -18.53 10.66 12.50
N VAL A 430 -17.89 10.06 11.50
CA VAL A 430 -16.92 8.98 11.68
C VAL A 430 -15.53 9.60 11.58
N GLU A 431 -14.80 9.57 12.67
CA GLU A 431 -13.38 9.95 12.67
C GLU A 431 -12.52 8.71 12.49
N GLN A 432 -11.52 8.79 11.62
CA GLN A 432 -10.64 7.69 11.20
C GLN A 432 -9.18 8.12 11.26
N ASP A 433 -8.36 7.27 11.88
CA ASP A 433 -6.91 7.35 11.73
C ASP A 433 -6.38 6.21 10.88
N HIS A 434 -5.36 6.49 10.09
CA HIS A 434 -4.74 5.46 9.28
C HIS A 434 -3.78 4.56 10.09
N GLY A 435 -3.40 3.44 9.50
CA GLY A 435 -2.72 2.35 10.18
C GLY A 435 -1.19 2.44 10.29
N VAL A 436 -0.52 3.51 9.82
CA VAL A 436 0.95 3.55 9.71
C VAL A 436 1.50 4.89 10.17
N THR A 437 2.61 4.88 10.95
CA THR A 437 3.25 6.10 11.44
C THR A 437 4.17 6.76 10.40
N PHE A 438 4.79 5.98 9.50
CA PHE A 438 5.69 6.49 8.44
C PHE A 438 4.97 6.85 7.13
N SER A 439 3.71 7.19 7.18
CA SER A 439 2.96 7.76 6.08
C SER A 439 1.87 8.69 6.64
N SER A 440 1.07 9.27 5.76
CA SER A 440 -0.08 10.12 6.10
C SER A 440 -1.32 9.67 5.34
N ASN A 441 -2.51 10.05 5.81
CA ASN A 441 -3.71 10.06 4.98
C ASN A 441 -3.47 11.02 3.83
N SER A 442 -3.72 10.58 2.62
CA SER A 442 -3.59 11.38 1.42
C SER A 442 -4.86 11.30 0.58
N PHE A 443 -5.06 12.28 -0.30
CA PHE A 443 -6.15 12.22 -1.26
C PHE A 443 -6.23 10.85 -1.91
N GLY A 444 -7.45 10.34 -2.12
CA GLY A 444 -7.66 9.03 -2.71
C GLY A 444 -9.07 8.49 -2.56
N PHE A 445 -9.28 7.35 -3.19
CA PHE A 445 -10.60 6.73 -3.30
C PHE A 445 -11.04 5.96 -2.04
N GLY A 446 -10.12 5.60 -1.15
CA GLY A 446 -10.45 4.74 0.01
C GLY A 446 -10.51 3.24 -0.33
N ARG A 447 -10.54 2.43 0.74
CA ARG A 447 -10.40 0.96 0.66
C ARG A 447 -11.37 0.27 1.64
N TRP A 448 -11.35 -1.05 1.68
CA TRP A 448 -12.12 -1.84 2.64
C TRP A 448 -11.83 -1.51 4.12
N SER A 449 -10.63 -1.00 4.42
CA SER A 449 -10.23 -0.67 5.79
C SER A 449 -10.92 0.57 6.33
N ASP A 450 -11.22 1.53 5.48
CA ASP A 450 -11.69 2.88 5.81
C ASP A 450 -13.01 3.28 5.09
N TYR A 451 -13.26 2.79 3.90
CA TYR A 451 -14.48 2.89 3.05
C TYR A 451 -15.30 4.21 3.13
N PRO A 452 -14.66 5.39 3.03
CA PRO A 452 -15.34 6.66 3.21
C PRO A 452 -16.46 6.90 2.19
N GLN A 453 -16.38 6.34 0.97
CA GLN A 453 -17.42 6.43 -0.06
C GLN A 453 -18.75 5.83 0.41
N VAL A 454 -18.70 4.68 1.08
CA VAL A 454 -19.90 3.99 1.56
C VAL A 454 -20.43 4.66 2.82
N LEU A 455 -19.54 5.11 3.71
CA LEU A 455 -19.95 5.88 4.88
C LEU A 455 -20.68 7.18 4.48
N ALA A 456 -20.10 7.92 3.53
CA ALA A 456 -20.73 9.13 2.97
C ALA A 456 -22.06 8.84 2.28
N ALA A 457 -22.18 7.72 1.56
CA ALA A 457 -23.40 7.23 0.93
C ALA A 457 -24.52 6.94 1.95
N ARG A 458 -24.16 6.63 3.18
CA ARG A 458 -25.08 6.37 4.31
C ARG A 458 -25.36 7.62 5.17
N GLY A 459 -24.84 8.78 4.75
CA GLY A 459 -25.09 10.06 5.40
C GLY A 459 -24.16 10.41 6.53
N TYR A 460 -23.03 9.74 6.66
CA TYR A 460 -21.96 10.14 7.59
C TYR A 460 -21.04 11.20 6.95
N ALA A 461 -20.59 12.16 7.71
CA ALA A 461 -19.36 12.87 7.45
C ALA A 461 -18.19 12.00 7.91
N VAL A 462 -17.07 12.03 7.19
CA VAL A 462 -15.87 11.25 7.57
C VAL A 462 -14.69 12.21 7.67
N LEU A 463 -13.97 12.18 8.79
CA LEU A 463 -12.74 12.94 9.01
C LEU A 463 -11.56 11.96 9.13
N GLN A 464 -10.59 12.10 8.24
CA GLN A 464 -9.31 11.39 8.33
C GLN A 464 -8.24 12.37 8.78
N VAL A 465 -7.70 12.17 9.96
CA VAL A 465 -6.72 13.08 10.59
C VAL A 465 -5.30 12.63 10.31
N ASN A 466 -4.38 13.58 10.12
CA ASN A 466 -2.94 13.37 10.14
C ASN A 466 -2.36 13.96 11.44
N PRO A 467 -2.48 13.26 12.59
CA PRO A 467 -2.02 13.79 13.87
C PRO A 467 -0.49 13.75 13.97
N ARG A 468 0.11 14.46 14.92
CA ARG A 468 1.53 14.35 15.20
C ARG A 468 1.96 12.91 15.44
N GLY A 469 3.17 12.57 14.97
CA GLY A 469 3.67 11.19 14.92
C GLY A 469 3.55 10.53 13.56
N VAL A 470 2.88 11.16 12.57
CA VAL A 470 2.87 10.68 11.18
C VAL A 470 3.92 11.42 10.34
N ALA A 471 4.31 10.81 9.22
CA ALA A 471 5.30 11.36 8.30
C ALA A 471 4.69 12.39 7.33
N GLY A 472 5.54 13.10 6.58
CA GLY A 472 5.10 14.07 5.56
C GLY A 472 5.02 15.52 6.04
N TYR A 473 5.28 15.79 7.34
CA TYR A 473 5.20 17.12 7.96
C TYR A 473 6.53 17.55 8.62
N GLY A 474 7.64 16.93 8.23
CA GLY A 474 8.94 17.16 8.78
C GLY A 474 9.25 16.33 10.04
N ASP A 475 10.55 16.33 10.43
CA ASP A 475 11.05 15.45 11.48
C ASP A 475 10.48 15.79 12.86
N ALA A 476 10.30 17.07 13.18
CA ALA A 476 9.74 17.49 14.47
C ALA A 476 8.32 16.96 14.68
N TYR A 477 7.52 16.92 13.61
CA TYR A 477 6.15 16.41 13.63
C TYR A 477 6.10 14.89 13.84
N LEU A 478 6.91 14.14 13.07
CA LEU A 478 7.05 12.70 13.22
C LEU A 478 7.55 12.31 14.61
N ARG A 479 8.54 13.03 15.12
CA ARG A 479 9.24 12.73 16.38
C ARG A 479 8.52 13.23 17.63
N ASP A 480 7.39 13.92 17.52
CA ASP A 480 6.57 14.34 18.68
C ASP A 480 6.22 13.15 19.60
N MET A 481 6.11 11.94 19.03
CA MET A 481 5.81 10.72 19.79
C MET A 481 7.02 10.10 20.51
N VAL A 482 8.26 10.54 20.22
CA VAL A 482 9.45 9.97 20.85
C VAL A 482 9.49 10.32 22.34
N GLY A 483 9.54 9.30 23.19
CA GLY A 483 9.41 9.43 24.64
C GLY A 483 7.97 9.63 25.15
N HIS A 484 7.00 9.81 24.25
CA HIS A 484 5.64 10.20 24.62
C HIS A 484 4.61 9.76 23.56
N TYR A 485 4.47 8.48 23.27
CA TYR A 485 3.66 7.98 22.14
C TYR A 485 2.31 8.70 21.95
N PHE A 486 1.60 9.01 23.03
CA PHE A 486 0.34 9.77 22.98
C PHE A 486 0.45 11.15 23.62
N LYS A 487 1.58 11.85 23.47
CA LYS A 487 1.70 13.20 24.03
C LYS A 487 0.65 14.15 23.45
N ASN A 488 0.64 14.33 22.14
CA ASN A 488 -0.20 15.30 21.47
C ASN A 488 -1.13 14.69 20.40
N ALA A 489 -0.80 13.54 19.84
CA ALA A 489 -1.53 12.94 18.71
C ALA A 489 -3.03 12.79 18.96
N HIS A 490 -3.44 12.29 20.12
CA HIS A 490 -4.86 12.13 20.47
C HIS A 490 -5.57 13.47 20.70
N LEU A 491 -4.85 14.51 21.13
CA LEU A 491 -5.38 15.88 21.28
C LEU A 491 -5.56 16.53 19.91
N ASP A 492 -4.68 16.27 18.95
CA ASP A 492 -4.80 16.73 17.56
C ASP A 492 -6.07 16.18 16.91
N VAL A 493 -6.38 14.88 17.15
CA VAL A 493 -7.59 14.23 16.66
C VAL A 493 -8.84 14.89 17.27
N LEU A 494 -8.86 15.11 18.59
CA LEU A 494 -9.99 15.75 19.26
C LEU A 494 -10.19 17.19 18.80
N ALA A 495 -9.11 17.95 18.59
CA ALA A 495 -9.18 19.31 18.03
C ALA A 495 -9.74 19.31 16.61
N GLY A 496 -9.45 18.31 15.78
CA GLY A 496 -10.03 18.11 14.46
C GLY A 496 -11.53 17.86 14.52
N ILE A 497 -11.98 17.00 15.43
CA ILE A 497 -13.42 16.77 15.68
C ILE A 497 -14.10 18.10 16.09
N ASP A 498 -13.49 18.84 17.01
CA ASP A 498 -14.01 20.15 17.46
C ASP A 498 -14.08 21.17 16.32
N HIS A 499 -13.08 21.15 15.42
CA HIS A 499 -13.10 21.97 14.22
C HIS A 499 -14.30 21.65 13.33
N VAL A 500 -14.55 20.35 13.03
CA VAL A 500 -15.67 19.93 12.17
C VAL A 500 -17.03 20.20 12.82
N ILE A 501 -17.13 20.13 14.14
CA ILE A 501 -18.33 20.58 14.91
C ILE A 501 -18.50 22.10 14.78
N LYS A 502 -17.45 22.88 14.96
CA LYS A 502 -17.46 24.36 14.92
C LYS A 502 -17.89 24.89 13.55
N ILE A 503 -17.41 24.27 12.46
CA ILE A 503 -17.85 24.68 11.10
C ILE A 503 -19.24 24.15 10.72
N GLY A 504 -19.95 23.51 11.67
CA GLY A 504 -21.36 23.15 11.55
C GLY A 504 -21.65 21.85 10.76
N ILE A 505 -20.66 21.02 10.52
CA ILE A 505 -20.81 19.76 9.76
C ILE A 505 -21.10 18.57 10.69
N ALA A 506 -20.31 18.41 11.77
CA ALA A 506 -20.49 17.30 12.69
C ALA A 506 -21.54 17.58 13.76
N ASP A 507 -22.29 16.54 14.11
CA ASP A 507 -23.17 16.52 15.26
C ASP A 507 -22.40 16.02 16.49
N PRO A 508 -22.25 16.83 17.55
CA PRO A 508 -21.48 16.44 18.74
C PRO A 508 -22.07 15.23 19.49
N ASP A 509 -23.36 14.94 19.30
CA ASP A 509 -24.05 13.83 19.94
C ASP A 509 -23.99 12.53 19.13
N ARG A 510 -23.39 12.53 17.95
CA ARG A 510 -23.33 11.39 17.04
C ARG A 510 -21.90 11.17 16.50
N LEU A 511 -20.92 11.14 17.42
CA LEU A 511 -19.51 10.91 17.10
C LEU A 511 -19.18 9.43 17.16
N ILE A 512 -18.46 8.95 16.16
CA ILE A 512 -18.00 7.57 16.02
C ILE A 512 -16.49 7.59 15.79
N LYS A 513 -15.78 6.67 16.45
CA LYS A 513 -14.35 6.48 16.28
C LYS A 513 -14.07 5.14 15.62
N MET A 514 -13.25 5.11 14.56
CA MET A 514 -12.74 3.86 14.01
C MET A 514 -11.30 4.01 13.55
N GLY A 515 -10.60 2.87 13.44
CA GLY A 515 -9.26 2.81 12.88
C GLY A 515 -8.71 1.41 12.83
N TRP A 516 -7.69 1.22 12.01
CA TRP A 516 -6.98 -0.04 11.84
C TRP A 516 -5.51 0.11 12.22
N SER A 517 -4.90 -0.91 12.86
CA SER A 517 -3.47 -0.90 13.23
C SER A 517 -3.13 0.26 14.19
N ALA A 518 -2.25 1.20 13.80
CA ALA A 518 -2.00 2.41 14.58
C ALA A 518 -3.30 3.23 14.79
N GLY A 519 -4.21 3.26 13.80
CA GLY A 519 -5.54 3.85 13.95
C GLY A 519 -6.41 3.11 14.98
N GLY A 520 -6.32 1.77 15.04
CA GLY A 520 -6.94 0.97 16.09
C GLY A 520 -6.35 1.27 17.48
N THR A 521 -5.03 1.51 17.55
CA THR A 521 -4.34 1.93 18.77
C THR A 521 -4.82 3.33 19.23
N MET A 522 -4.98 4.27 18.29
CA MET A 522 -5.57 5.58 18.58
C MET A 522 -7.02 5.46 19.04
N THR A 523 -7.80 4.55 18.44
CA THR A 523 -9.16 4.22 18.91
C THR A 523 -9.14 3.76 20.37
N ASN A 524 -8.25 2.82 20.71
CA ASN A 524 -8.10 2.31 22.08
C ASN A 524 -7.70 3.43 23.06
N LYS A 525 -6.82 4.34 22.66
CA LYS A 525 -6.45 5.50 23.48
C LYS A 525 -7.62 6.44 23.68
N LEU A 526 -8.35 6.78 22.61
CA LEU A 526 -9.42 7.77 22.69
C LEU A 526 -10.61 7.31 23.51
N ILE A 527 -11.00 6.02 23.44
CA ILE A 527 -12.09 5.49 24.30
C ILE A 527 -11.73 5.43 25.78
N THR A 528 -10.45 5.46 26.14
CA THR A 528 -9.97 5.56 27.53
C THR A 528 -9.72 7.01 27.97
N PHE A 529 -9.72 7.96 27.04
CA PHE A 529 -9.45 9.36 27.31
C PHE A 529 -10.71 10.24 27.38
N THR A 530 -11.76 9.90 26.59
CA THR A 530 -13.00 10.68 26.50
C THR A 530 -14.20 9.77 26.32
N ASP A 531 -15.39 10.22 26.74
CA ASP A 531 -16.68 9.54 26.60
C ASP A 531 -17.57 10.15 25.50
N ARG A 532 -17.00 11.00 24.64
CA ARG A 532 -17.74 11.69 23.56
C ARG A 532 -18.27 10.73 22.49
N PHE A 533 -17.60 9.61 22.24
CA PHE A 533 -17.97 8.68 21.18
C PHE A 533 -19.14 7.78 21.59
N LYS A 534 -20.11 7.62 20.67
CA LYS A 534 -21.30 6.76 20.86
C LYS A 534 -21.03 5.30 20.44
N ALA A 535 -20.06 5.11 19.55
CA ALA A 535 -19.58 3.80 19.10
C ALA A 535 -18.10 3.89 18.71
N ALA A 536 -17.40 2.78 18.87
CA ALA A 536 -16.01 2.65 18.40
C ALA A 536 -15.79 1.32 17.68
N SER A 537 -14.89 1.31 16.68
CA SER A 537 -14.34 0.10 16.04
C SER A 537 -12.82 0.14 16.09
N SER A 538 -12.24 -0.78 16.87
CA SER A 538 -10.79 -0.99 16.98
C SER A 538 -10.37 -2.19 16.15
N GLY A 539 -9.78 -1.95 14.98
CA GLY A 539 -9.21 -2.98 14.12
C GLY A 539 -7.72 -3.19 14.40
N ALA A 540 -7.33 -4.40 14.79
CA ALA A 540 -5.91 -4.78 15.02
C ALA A 540 -5.13 -3.70 15.83
N GLY A 541 -5.75 -3.15 16.87
CA GLY A 541 -5.19 -2.06 17.69
C GLY A 541 -4.38 -2.58 18.88
N VAL A 542 -3.29 -1.88 19.20
CA VAL A 542 -2.47 -2.17 20.38
C VAL A 542 -3.25 -1.82 21.65
N ALA A 543 -3.24 -2.70 22.61
CA ALA A 543 -3.78 -2.48 23.93
C ALA A 543 -2.69 -2.30 25.00
N ASN A 544 -1.58 -3.01 24.86
CA ASN A 544 -0.48 -3.08 25.82
C ASN A 544 0.87 -3.09 25.10
N PHE A 545 1.63 -2.01 25.20
CA PHE A 545 2.92 -1.88 24.52
C PHE A 545 4.01 -2.81 25.11
N VAL A 546 3.90 -3.21 26.38
CA VAL A 546 4.86 -4.15 26.99
C VAL A 546 4.72 -5.53 26.33
N SER A 547 3.51 -6.10 26.31
CA SER A 547 3.27 -7.40 25.70
C SER A 547 3.42 -7.36 24.17
N LEU A 548 3.04 -6.25 23.51
CA LEU A 548 3.23 -6.07 22.09
C LEU A 548 4.70 -6.18 21.66
N TYR A 549 5.63 -5.62 22.47
CA TYR A 549 7.05 -5.67 22.14
C TYR A 549 7.56 -7.10 21.98
N ALA A 550 7.03 -8.04 22.80
CA ALA A 550 7.36 -9.46 22.70
C ALA A 550 6.75 -10.17 21.47
N GLN A 551 5.65 -9.66 20.96
CA GLN A 551 4.78 -10.38 20.03
C GLN A 551 4.87 -9.88 18.57
N SER A 552 5.27 -8.62 18.36
CA SER A 552 5.19 -7.92 17.07
C SER A 552 6.42 -8.14 16.20
N ASP A 553 6.22 -8.35 14.91
CA ASP A 553 7.27 -8.39 13.87
C ASP A 553 7.85 -6.99 13.54
N VAL A 554 7.31 -5.90 14.13
CA VAL A 554 7.79 -4.51 13.98
C VAL A 554 8.16 -3.87 15.33
N ARG A 555 8.58 -4.68 16.30
CA ARG A 555 8.97 -4.20 17.65
C ARG A 555 10.07 -3.14 17.62
N TYR A 556 10.95 -3.17 16.64
CA TYR A 556 12.09 -2.25 16.52
C TYR A 556 11.70 -0.76 16.46
N TYR A 557 10.49 -0.42 16.00
CA TYR A 557 10.00 0.96 16.05
C TYR A 557 9.81 1.48 17.49
N ARG A 558 9.54 0.57 18.45
CA ARG A 558 9.23 0.94 19.84
C ARG A 558 10.48 1.35 20.62
N THR A 559 11.63 0.80 20.25
CA THR A 559 12.90 1.13 20.92
C THR A 559 13.20 2.63 20.90
N PRO A 560 13.19 3.35 19.76
CA PRO A 560 13.38 4.80 19.76
C PRO A 560 12.20 5.57 20.41
N TRP A 561 10.97 5.05 20.37
CA TRP A 561 9.84 5.75 20.99
C TRP A 561 9.92 5.77 22.50
N PHE A 562 10.36 4.67 23.10
CA PHE A 562 10.38 4.51 24.55
C PHE A 562 11.79 4.58 25.14
N GLY A 563 12.82 4.85 24.34
CA GLY A 563 14.20 5.02 24.78
C GLY A 563 14.91 3.72 25.16
N GLY A 564 14.40 2.57 24.74
CA GLY A 564 15.02 1.27 24.98
C GLY A 564 14.03 0.12 24.89
N THR A 565 14.52 -1.10 25.14
CA THR A 565 13.68 -2.31 25.18
C THR A 565 13.07 -2.50 26.59
N PRO A 566 11.91 -3.16 26.72
CA PRO A 566 11.34 -3.44 28.06
C PRO A 566 12.11 -4.51 28.87
N TRP A 567 13.21 -5.07 28.31
CA TRP A 567 13.97 -6.17 28.92
C TRP A 567 15.43 -5.85 29.22
N GLN A 568 15.89 -4.66 28.84
CA GLN A 568 17.26 -4.24 29.16
C GLN A 568 17.40 -3.91 30.63
N LYS A 569 18.67 -3.83 31.12
CA LYS A 569 18.94 -3.23 32.43
C LYS A 569 18.43 -1.79 32.44
N ASP A 570 17.76 -1.38 33.48
CA ASP A 570 17.11 -0.06 33.61
C ASP A 570 16.07 0.18 32.48
N ALA A 571 15.30 -0.87 32.14
CA ALA A 571 14.28 -0.83 31.10
C ALA A 571 13.23 0.25 31.37
N PRO A 572 12.79 1.02 30.33
CA PRO A 572 11.76 2.04 30.47
C PRO A 572 10.34 1.43 30.51
N THR A 573 10.13 0.36 31.29
CA THR A 573 8.87 -0.41 31.34
C THR A 573 7.70 0.47 31.78
N ASP A 574 7.94 1.38 32.72
CA ASP A 574 6.91 2.32 33.19
C ASP A 574 6.41 3.21 32.04
N LEU A 575 7.29 3.65 31.14
CA LEU A 575 6.92 4.45 29.98
C LEU A 575 6.08 3.64 28.97
N TYR A 576 6.42 2.35 28.76
CA TYR A 576 5.61 1.45 27.95
C TYR A 576 4.19 1.30 28.50
N TRP A 577 4.07 1.10 29.84
CA TRP A 577 2.78 0.96 30.50
C TRP A 577 1.99 2.27 30.50
N GLU A 578 2.66 3.41 30.76
CA GLU A 578 2.03 4.74 30.78
C GLU A 578 1.32 5.07 29.47
N HIS A 579 1.86 4.62 28.34
CA HIS A 579 1.30 4.82 27.03
C HIS A 579 0.41 3.67 26.53
N SER A 580 0.25 2.60 27.31
CA SER A 580 -0.65 1.50 26.98
C SER A 580 -2.10 1.89 27.25
N PRO A 581 -3.02 1.75 26.27
CA PRO A 581 -4.44 2.01 26.51
C PRO A 581 -5.03 1.24 27.70
N LEU A 582 -4.55 0.04 27.98
CA LEU A 582 -5.00 -0.77 29.12
C LEU A 582 -4.80 -0.11 30.48
N LYS A 583 -3.82 0.76 30.64
CA LYS A 583 -3.58 1.49 31.89
C LYS A 583 -4.83 2.26 32.34
N ASP A 584 -5.50 2.89 31.39
CA ASP A 584 -6.67 3.75 31.65
C ASP A 584 -8.00 3.07 31.32
N ILE A 585 -8.02 1.77 31.08
CA ILE A 585 -9.18 1.03 30.53
C ILE A 585 -10.43 1.12 31.41
N ALA A 586 -10.28 1.31 32.73
CA ALA A 586 -11.38 1.50 33.66
C ALA A 586 -12.19 2.78 33.40
N LYS A 587 -11.65 3.74 32.63
CA LYS A 587 -12.33 4.96 32.21
C LYS A 587 -13.23 4.79 30.98
N ALA A 588 -13.03 3.67 30.23
CA ALA A 588 -13.76 3.44 28.98
C ALA A 588 -15.24 3.18 29.22
N LYS A 589 -16.09 3.85 28.44
CA LYS A 589 -17.55 3.69 28.47
C LYS A 589 -18.14 3.42 27.09
N THR A 590 -17.40 3.78 26.05
CA THR A 590 -17.84 3.73 24.64
C THR A 590 -18.07 2.26 24.20
N PRO A 591 -19.26 1.92 23.69
CA PRO A 591 -19.51 0.62 23.07
C PRO A 591 -18.46 0.33 21.98
N THR A 592 -17.68 -0.76 22.12
CA THR A 592 -16.49 -1.01 21.30
C THR A 592 -16.57 -2.33 20.56
N LEU A 593 -16.44 -2.27 19.24
CA LEU A 593 -16.22 -3.41 18.36
C LEU A 593 -14.73 -3.63 18.19
N ILE A 594 -14.27 -4.89 18.22
CA ILE A 594 -12.88 -5.28 18.06
C ILE A 594 -12.77 -6.27 16.91
N LEU A 595 -11.84 -6.03 15.98
CA LEU A 595 -11.64 -6.84 14.78
C LEU A 595 -10.15 -7.17 14.61
N VAL A 596 -9.83 -8.45 14.33
CA VAL A 596 -8.43 -8.88 14.15
C VAL A 596 -8.34 -10.11 13.23
N GLY A 597 -7.24 -10.25 12.52
CA GLY A 597 -6.86 -11.48 11.82
C GLY A 597 -6.26 -12.50 12.78
N GLU A 598 -6.60 -13.78 12.62
CA GLU A 598 -6.06 -14.85 13.46
C GLU A 598 -4.54 -14.99 13.33
N SER A 599 -4.03 -14.80 12.10
CA SER A 599 -2.60 -14.90 11.75
C SER A 599 -1.89 -13.54 11.72
N ASP A 600 -2.41 -12.54 12.43
CA ASP A 600 -1.80 -11.22 12.51
C ASP A 600 -0.53 -11.28 13.39
N VAL A 601 0.65 -11.13 12.74
CA VAL A 601 1.96 -11.09 13.40
C VAL A 601 2.42 -9.65 13.67
N ARG A 602 1.74 -8.64 13.09
CA ARG A 602 2.04 -7.22 13.22
C ARG A 602 1.50 -6.63 14.52
N VAL A 603 0.19 -6.80 14.73
CA VAL A 603 -0.51 -6.54 15.99
C VAL A 603 -1.28 -7.80 16.35
N PRO A 604 -0.60 -8.74 17.01
CA PRO A 604 -1.13 -10.08 17.22
C PRO A 604 -2.47 -10.11 17.95
N MET A 605 -3.28 -11.13 17.65
CA MET A 605 -4.61 -11.34 18.20
C MET A 605 -4.64 -11.20 19.75
N ALA A 606 -3.56 -11.53 20.43
CA ALA A 606 -3.43 -11.38 21.88
C ALA A 606 -3.71 -9.96 22.38
N GLN A 607 -3.32 -8.92 21.59
CA GLN A 607 -3.60 -7.52 21.92
C GLN A 607 -5.10 -7.23 21.94
N SER A 608 -5.83 -7.75 20.96
CA SER A 608 -7.28 -7.66 20.87
C SER A 608 -7.98 -8.43 22.00
N VAL A 609 -7.43 -9.60 22.41
CA VAL A 609 -7.94 -10.40 23.53
C VAL A 609 -7.76 -9.66 24.86
N GLU A 610 -6.60 -9.03 25.10
CA GLU A 610 -6.38 -8.20 26.30
C GLU A 610 -7.41 -7.06 26.37
N LEU A 611 -7.58 -6.31 25.28
CA LEU A 611 -8.57 -5.23 25.19
C LEU A 611 -10.00 -5.73 25.45
N TYR A 612 -10.41 -6.81 24.77
CA TYR A 612 -11.75 -7.39 24.89
C TYR A 612 -12.06 -7.78 26.35
N ARG A 613 -11.16 -8.52 27.00
CA ARG A 613 -11.34 -8.97 28.37
C ARG A 613 -11.41 -7.80 29.34
N ALA A 614 -10.56 -6.81 29.18
CA ALA A 614 -10.54 -5.63 30.04
C ALA A 614 -11.83 -4.81 29.92
N LEU A 615 -12.31 -4.52 28.67
CA LEU A 615 -13.57 -3.82 28.45
C LEU A 615 -14.77 -4.61 29.03
N LYS A 616 -14.81 -5.93 28.80
CA LYS A 616 -15.88 -6.78 29.35
C LYS A 616 -15.89 -6.80 30.89
N SER A 617 -14.72 -6.84 31.54
CA SER A 617 -14.59 -6.78 32.98
C SER A 617 -15.09 -5.47 33.58
N ASN A 618 -15.01 -4.38 32.81
CA ASN A 618 -15.53 -3.07 33.20
C ASN A 618 -16.99 -2.82 32.76
N GLY A 619 -17.70 -3.85 32.27
CA GLY A 619 -19.12 -3.75 31.88
C GLY A 619 -19.39 -2.98 30.60
N VAL A 620 -18.34 -2.66 29.80
CA VAL A 620 -18.49 -1.94 28.53
C VAL A 620 -19.12 -2.87 27.47
N PRO A 621 -20.16 -2.44 26.75
CA PRO A 621 -20.70 -3.18 25.63
C PRO A 621 -19.61 -3.46 24.59
N THR A 622 -19.23 -4.73 24.42
CA THR A 622 -18.07 -5.09 23.58
C THR A 622 -18.34 -6.38 22.82
N ARG A 623 -17.96 -6.40 21.54
CA ARG A 623 -17.86 -7.61 20.71
C ARG A 623 -16.48 -7.68 20.09
N MET A 624 -15.98 -8.91 19.91
CA MET A 624 -14.73 -9.18 19.22
C MET A 624 -14.97 -10.23 18.14
N TYR A 625 -14.46 -9.98 16.95
CA TYR A 625 -14.46 -10.94 15.85
C TYR A 625 -13.04 -11.20 15.38
N VAL A 626 -12.76 -12.48 15.16
CA VAL A 626 -11.48 -12.98 14.64
C VAL A 626 -11.73 -13.53 13.23
N ALA A 627 -10.98 -13.06 12.25
CA ALA A 627 -11.04 -13.59 10.90
C ALA A 627 -10.04 -14.75 10.74
N PRO A 628 -10.52 -15.99 10.55
CA PRO A 628 -9.65 -17.18 10.51
C PRO A 628 -8.61 -17.08 9.38
N GLY A 629 -7.33 -17.35 9.71
CA GLY A 629 -6.22 -17.37 8.78
C GLY A 629 -5.85 -16.01 8.16
N GLU A 630 -6.52 -14.93 8.51
CA GLU A 630 -6.20 -13.61 7.99
C GLU A 630 -4.99 -12.99 8.67
N PRO A 631 -4.08 -12.41 7.88
CA PRO A 631 -2.97 -11.61 8.39
C PRO A 631 -3.43 -10.21 8.81
N HIS A 632 -2.48 -9.31 9.10
CA HIS A 632 -2.74 -7.92 9.47
C HIS A 632 -3.61 -7.15 8.47
N GLY A 633 -3.42 -7.36 7.17
CA GLY A 633 -4.29 -6.85 6.10
C GLY A 633 -5.16 -7.98 5.56
N TRP A 634 -6.46 -7.98 5.83
CA TRP A 634 -7.38 -9.03 5.39
C TRP A 634 -7.42 -9.13 3.86
N ARG A 635 -7.37 -10.34 3.35
CA ARG A 635 -7.26 -10.65 1.91
C ARG A 635 -8.53 -11.21 1.32
N GLU A 636 -9.33 -11.95 2.10
CA GLU A 636 -10.54 -12.59 1.62
C GLU A 636 -11.69 -11.56 1.49
N LEU A 637 -12.33 -11.52 0.33
CA LEU A 637 -13.41 -10.56 0.03
C LEU A 637 -14.59 -10.70 1.01
N ARG A 638 -14.90 -11.93 1.43
CA ARG A 638 -15.99 -12.21 2.38
C ARG A 638 -15.66 -11.70 3.78
N HIS A 639 -14.39 -11.78 4.20
CA HIS A 639 -13.95 -11.21 5.47
C HIS A 639 -13.95 -9.68 5.43
N GLN A 640 -13.50 -9.09 4.34
CA GLN A 640 -13.58 -7.63 4.14
C GLN A 640 -15.02 -7.13 4.14
N LEU A 641 -15.94 -7.84 3.46
CA LEU A 641 -17.37 -7.54 3.47
C LEU A 641 -17.95 -7.69 4.87
N PHE A 642 -17.61 -8.76 5.59
CA PHE A 642 -18.03 -8.98 6.97
C PHE A 642 -17.62 -7.83 7.88
N LYS A 643 -16.34 -7.41 7.79
CA LYS A 643 -15.80 -6.29 8.58
C LYS A 643 -16.64 -5.03 8.39
N MET A 644 -16.88 -4.62 7.16
CA MET A 644 -17.62 -3.40 6.86
C MET A 644 -19.10 -3.50 7.28
N ASN A 645 -19.73 -4.65 7.07
CA ASN A 645 -21.11 -4.90 7.53
C ASN A 645 -21.24 -4.79 9.04
N VAL A 646 -20.37 -5.46 9.79
CA VAL A 646 -20.48 -5.48 11.27
C VAL A 646 -20.16 -4.13 11.88
N GLU A 647 -19.28 -3.33 11.29
CA GLU A 647 -19.01 -1.95 11.69
C GLU A 647 -20.23 -1.06 11.47
N LEU A 648 -20.84 -1.15 10.29
CA LEU A 648 -22.06 -0.39 9.98
C LEU A 648 -23.22 -0.78 10.91
N ASP A 649 -23.43 -2.09 11.19
CA ASP A 649 -24.43 -2.56 12.18
C ASP A 649 -24.15 -1.98 13.57
N TRP A 650 -22.86 -1.96 13.97
CA TRP A 650 -22.44 -1.43 15.26
C TRP A 650 -22.68 0.08 15.36
N PHE A 651 -22.34 0.84 14.32
CA PHE A 651 -22.51 2.30 14.29
C PHE A 651 -23.97 2.70 14.23
N GLU A 652 -24.77 2.07 13.35
CA GLU A 652 -26.21 2.32 13.24
C GLU A 652 -26.93 2.07 14.55
N ARG A 653 -26.61 0.97 15.22
CA ARG A 653 -27.22 0.57 16.50
C ARG A 653 -26.85 1.51 17.64
N HIS A 654 -25.57 1.74 17.86
CA HIS A 654 -25.07 2.43 19.06
C HIS A 654 -25.03 3.95 18.92
N ALA A 655 -24.79 4.48 17.74
CA ALA A 655 -24.70 5.92 17.53
C ALA A 655 -25.99 6.55 16.97
N LEU A 656 -26.81 5.78 16.24
CA LEU A 656 -27.99 6.31 15.57
C LEU A 656 -29.31 5.67 16.02
N GLY A 657 -29.27 4.58 16.79
CA GLY A 657 -30.46 3.87 17.26
C GLY A 657 -31.29 3.23 16.12
N ARG A 658 -30.62 2.81 15.06
CA ARG A 658 -31.25 2.26 13.86
C ARG A 658 -30.81 0.81 13.60
N GLU A 659 -31.65 0.06 12.89
CA GLU A 659 -31.28 -1.26 12.38
C GLU A 659 -30.48 -1.13 11.06
N TYR A 660 -29.58 -2.07 10.84
CA TYR A 660 -28.79 -2.18 9.62
C TYR A 660 -29.05 -3.51 8.91
N THR A 661 -29.33 -3.42 7.61
CA THR A 661 -29.44 -4.61 6.77
C THR A 661 -28.10 -4.93 6.12
N TRP A 662 -27.59 -6.11 6.43
CA TRP A 662 -26.30 -6.57 5.91
C TRP A 662 -26.34 -6.79 4.40
N GLU A 663 -25.33 -6.29 3.71
CA GLU A 663 -25.09 -6.61 2.31
C GLU A 663 -24.54 -8.03 2.18
N LYS A 664 -25.08 -8.77 1.22
CA LYS A 664 -24.67 -10.16 0.96
C LYS A 664 -23.73 -10.22 -0.25
N PRO A 665 -22.77 -11.16 -0.28
CA PRO A 665 -21.95 -11.36 -1.48
C PRO A 665 -22.85 -11.70 -2.68
N PRO A 666 -22.38 -11.39 -3.91
CA PRO A 666 -23.14 -11.72 -5.11
C PRO A 666 -23.54 -13.21 -5.13
N PRO A 667 -24.76 -13.56 -5.60
CA PRO A 667 -25.13 -14.95 -5.76
C PRO A 667 -24.24 -15.58 -6.85
N GLY A 668 -23.48 -16.54 -6.47
CA GLY A 668 -22.57 -17.24 -7.36
C GLY A 668 -21.77 -18.27 -6.57
N GLU A 669 -22.24 -19.51 -6.58
CA GLU A 669 -21.60 -20.75 -6.21
C GLU A 669 -21.22 -20.97 -4.72
N ASP A 670 -21.59 -22.18 -4.26
CA ASP A 670 -21.48 -22.71 -2.92
C ASP A 670 -20.21 -22.30 -2.14
N ALA A 671 -20.40 -21.50 -1.11
CA ALA A 671 -19.42 -21.21 -0.07
C ALA A 671 -19.12 -22.43 0.83
N THR A 672 -19.51 -23.64 0.45
CA THR A 672 -19.43 -24.88 1.24
C THR A 672 -18.15 -25.67 1.00
N ALA A 673 -17.23 -25.24 0.15
CA ALA A 673 -15.87 -25.76 0.18
C ALA A 673 -15.15 -25.20 1.43
N ARG A 674 -15.56 -25.71 2.61
CA ARG A 674 -14.80 -25.50 3.85
C ARG A 674 -13.39 -25.99 3.60
N ARG A 675 -12.39 -25.12 3.84
CA ARG A 675 -11.02 -25.58 4.03
C ARG A 675 -11.07 -26.70 5.07
N SER A 676 -10.55 -27.86 4.73
CA SER A 676 -10.25 -28.88 5.74
C SER A 676 -9.33 -28.24 6.79
N PRO A 677 -9.52 -28.55 8.10
CA PRO A 677 -8.58 -28.10 9.13
C PRO A 677 -7.12 -28.53 8.88
N SER A 678 -6.88 -29.35 7.86
CA SER A 678 -5.58 -29.89 7.47
C SER A 678 -4.88 -29.10 6.34
N ASP A 679 -5.46 -28.03 5.79
CA ASP A 679 -4.74 -27.21 4.82
C ASP A 679 -3.72 -26.32 5.55
N PRO A 680 -2.41 -26.49 5.29
CA PRO A 680 -1.39 -25.73 6.03
C PRO A 680 -1.54 -24.25 5.72
N VAL A 681 -1.60 -23.46 6.78
CA VAL A 681 -1.40 -22.00 6.72
C VAL A 681 0.04 -21.79 6.25
N ARG A 682 0.20 -21.37 4.98
CA ARG A 682 1.48 -21.01 4.39
C ARG A 682 1.68 -19.51 4.48
#